data_a9ef78bb493945735e02857d883a07e9
#
_entry.id   a9ef78bb493945735e02857d883a07e9
#
_cell.length_a   1.000
_cell.length_b   1.000
_cell.length_c   1.000
_cell.angle_alpha   90.00
_cell.angle_beta   90.00
_cell.angle_gamma   90.00
#
_symmetry.space_group_name_H-M   'P 1'
#
loop_
_entity.id
_entity.type
_entity.pdbx_description
1 polymer ?
#
loop_
_entity_poly.entity_id
_entity_poly.type
_entity_poly.pdbx_seq_one_letter_code
_entity_poly.pdbx_strand_id
1 'polypeptide(L)'
;MTTTPIEQLASLRVGTVEFISPDRIEVQLDIESPDSVALNTGTPRSFPRINGYVMIPVDLGFVVGQVSWITIQRSPYPKRSGFQDFGLIDLPFPLRKMELQPVGTLVAAEKGYKFKRGLETFPSVGDIVILPTEDQLKSIIESGENRRVHIGNSPLVGNAKVMIDPDRLFGHHLAVLGNTGSGKSCSVAGLIRWSLESASNNKLKKDLPVNSRFIVLDPNGEYSKAFSDKKDANIYSVNIEDGDGRKQLEVPLWFWNTDEWCGFTKASPKTHRTTIVHALKSVRSGVSSEGFTKEIELANYIRVIIQAVEISVKDGSPFLSKPAFGFHNRLVKWSEDFVVKGDYDDELKDAINNLNAKIATFKTNRTGSGFIDYTYSLQEVKELIELLGEVYLKAGGKEEEFIPTDEDSPIPFTGENFIRSIEANAEILCTTDYVVTLIPRIKALLSDVRVKKVIDDTSLELGDWLSEYIGSDSKESLTIIDLSLLPSDVTSIITAVIARMVFEAQQRYLKLNKACLPTVLVMEEAHYFVKRYNDDAENTGPTTQCCKVFEKIAREGRKFGLGLVLSSQRPSELSPTVLSQCNSFLLHRISNDRDQELVHRLLPDNMRGILREMPSLPSQYAVLLGWASELPVMVKMRTLPETQRPQSDDPDYWDVWTGAKTRKIDWNPIADEWQNKRTE
;
A
#
# COMPACT_ATOMS: atom_id res chain seq x y z
N MET A 1 -38.59 34.75 -25.98
CA MET A 1 -38.80 35.85 -25.04
C MET A 1 -37.64 35.83 -24.05
N THR A 2 -36.80 36.87 -24.04
CA THR A 2 -35.72 36.99 -23.07
C THR A 2 -36.32 37.43 -21.75
N THR A 3 -36.44 36.49 -20.81
CA THR A 3 -36.85 36.78 -19.45
C THR A 3 -35.83 37.69 -18.77
N THR A 4 -36.31 38.67 -18.02
CA THR A 4 -35.44 39.61 -17.28
C THR A 4 -34.72 38.81 -16.16
N PRO A 5 -33.51 39.24 -15.70
CA PRO A 5 -32.81 38.55 -14.58
C PRO A 5 -33.67 38.42 -13.32
N ILE A 6 -34.58 39.36 -13.05
CA ILE A 6 -35.50 39.34 -11.91
C ILE A 6 -36.56 38.25 -12.09
N GLU A 7 -37.15 38.10 -13.29
CA GLU A 7 -38.10 37.03 -13.60
C GLU A 7 -37.44 35.66 -13.55
N GLN A 8 -36.16 35.53 -13.97
CA GLN A 8 -35.39 34.29 -13.82
C GLN A 8 -35.17 33.92 -12.35
N LEU A 9 -34.79 34.87 -11.50
CA LEU A 9 -34.64 34.65 -10.06
C LEU A 9 -35.97 34.29 -9.40
N ALA A 10 -37.04 34.95 -9.75
CA ALA A 10 -38.38 34.66 -9.23
C ALA A 10 -38.85 33.23 -9.61
N SER A 11 -38.52 32.78 -10.84
CA SER A 11 -38.87 31.43 -11.31
C SER A 11 -38.07 30.32 -10.67
N LEU A 12 -36.93 30.62 -10.05
CA LEU A 12 -36.05 29.68 -9.37
C LEU A 12 -36.27 29.64 -7.87
N ARG A 13 -37.08 30.53 -7.32
CA ARG A 13 -37.37 30.60 -5.90
C ARG A 13 -38.12 29.33 -5.44
N VAL A 14 -37.66 28.73 -4.33
CA VAL A 14 -38.30 27.57 -3.71
C VAL A 14 -38.77 27.79 -2.27
N GLY A 15 -38.30 28.86 -1.62
CA GLY A 15 -38.67 29.16 -0.26
C GLY A 15 -37.90 30.33 0.33
N THR A 16 -38.03 30.50 1.64
CA THR A 16 -37.35 31.52 2.44
C THR A 16 -36.68 30.92 3.66
N VAL A 17 -35.60 31.54 4.08
CA VAL A 17 -34.82 31.14 5.27
C VAL A 17 -35.63 31.50 6.52
N GLU A 18 -35.88 30.51 7.39
CA GLU A 18 -36.62 30.66 8.64
C GLU A 18 -35.68 30.66 9.87
N PHE A 19 -34.61 29.87 9.83
CA PHE A 19 -33.64 29.72 10.92
C PHE A 19 -32.23 29.56 10.39
N ILE A 20 -31.25 30.12 11.12
CA ILE A 20 -29.81 30.03 10.75
C ILE A 20 -29.01 29.69 11.99
N SER A 21 -28.13 28.72 11.85
CA SER A 21 -27.01 28.42 12.74
C SER A 21 -25.77 28.10 11.92
N PRO A 22 -24.58 28.05 12.51
CA PRO A 22 -23.35 27.75 11.78
C PRO A 22 -23.33 26.38 11.07
N ASP A 23 -24.11 25.44 11.57
CA ASP A 23 -24.17 24.06 11.12
C ASP A 23 -25.40 23.71 10.28
N ARG A 24 -26.48 24.50 10.40
CA ARG A 24 -27.71 24.24 9.67
C ARG A 24 -28.51 25.51 9.37
N ILE A 25 -29.28 25.47 8.28
CA ILE A 25 -30.22 26.49 7.85
C ILE A 25 -31.58 25.83 7.63
N GLU A 26 -32.63 26.31 8.29
CA GLU A 26 -33.98 25.83 8.05
C GLU A 26 -34.70 26.76 7.07
N VAL A 27 -35.39 26.18 6.10
CA VAL A 27 -36.07 26.86 5.01
C VAL A 27 -37.54 26.47 5.02
N GLN A 28 -38.40 27.46 5.01
CA GLN A 28 -39.82 27.29 4.72
C GLN A 28 -40.00 27.30 3.20
N LEU A 29 -40.55 26.22 2.65
CA LEU A 29 -40.81 26.09 1.21
C LEU A 29 -42.08 26.86 0.86
N ASP A 30 -42.09 27.57 -0.27
CA ASP A 30 -43.25 28.27 -0.76
C ASP A 30 -44.35 27.26 -1.14
N ILE A 31 -45.62 27.67 -0.97
CA ILE A 31 -46.79 26.81 -1.24
C ILE A 31 -46.85 26.40 -2.71
N GLU A 32 -46.44 27.30 -3.60
CA GLU A 32 -46.41 27.10 -5.05
C GLU A 32 -45.19 26.30 -5.53
N SER A 33 -44.26 25.92 -4.63
CA SER A 33 -43.11 25.12 -4.99
C SER A 33 -43.53 23.74 -5.50
N PRO A 34 -43.09 23.33 -6.69
CA PRO A 34 -43.51 22.06 -7.30
C PRO A 34 -43.07 20.85 -6.46
N ASP A 35 -43.84 19.77 -6.51
CA ASP A 35 -43.54 18.55 -5.76
C ASP A 35 -42.41 17.73 -6.35
N SER A 36 -42.13 17.84 -7.66
CA SER A 36 -41.11 17.03 -8.32
C SER A 36 -40.33 17.73 -9.44
N VAL A 37 -40.95 18.54 -10.27
CA VAL A 37 -40.31 19.17 -11.44
C VAL A 37 -40.82 20.60 -11.61
N ALA A 38 -39.93 21.58 -11.68
CA ALA A 38 -40.27 22.95 -12.02
C ALA A 38 -40.19 23.16 -13.55
N LEU A 39 -41.33 23.53 -14.15
CA LEU A 39 -41.45 23.78 -15.60
C LEU A 39 -41.44 25.27 -15.98
N ASN A 40 -41.35 26.17 -15.01
CA ASN A 40 -41.57 27.59 -15.20
C ASN A 40 -40.61 28.32 -16.15
N THR A 41 -39.47 27.71 -16.51
CA THR A 41 -38.44 28.30 -17.37
C THR A 41 -38.30 27.66 -18.74
N GLY A 42 -39.25 26.78 -19.14
CA GLY A 42 -39.18 26.04 -20.39
C GLY A 42 -38.21 24.86 -20.42
N THR A 43 -37.33 24.74 -19.42
CA THR A 43 -36.46 23.58 -19.20
C THR A 43 -36.92 22.90 -17.91
N PRO A 44 -37.22 21.57 -17.94
CA PRO A 44 -37.62 20.84 -16.75
C PRO A 44 -36.48 20.81 -15.74
N ARG A 45 -36.72 21.27 -14.51
CA ARG A 45 -35.73 21.21 -13.41
C ARG A 45 -36.30 20.37 -12.29
N SER A 46 -35.46 19.48 -11.80
CA SER A 46 -35.85 18.66 -10.65
C SER A 46 -35.88 19.50 -9.39
N PHE A 47 -36.95 19.37 -8.58
CA PHE A 47 -37.02 19.91 -7.24
C PHE A 47 -35.84 19.32 -6.39
N PRO A 48 -35.25 20.08 -5.48
CA PRO A 48 -34.13 19.58 -4.69
C PRO A 48 -34.56 18.36 -3.88
N ARG A 49 -33.79 17.29 -4.05
CA ARG A 49 -33.91 16.05 -3.28
C ARG A 49 -32.92 16.05 -2.14
N ILE A 50 -33.04 15.13 -1.23
CA ILE A 50 -32.04 14.88 -0.20
C ILE A 50 -30.67 14.72 -0.91
N ASN A 51 -29.64 15.37 -0.35
CA ASN A 51 -28.29 15.51 -0.92
C ASN A 51 -28.18 16.37 -2.20
N GLY A 52 -29.27 16.97 -2.68
CA GLY A 52 -29.22 18.01 -3.72
C GLY A 52 -28.75 19.35 -3.18
N TYR A 53 -28.48 20.30 -4.07
CA TYR A 53 -27.98 21.63 -3.71
C TYR A 53 -29.01 22.70 -3.99
N VAL A 54 -29.06 23.68 -3.09
CA VAL A 54 -29.82 24.95 -3.25
C VAL A 54 -28.89 26.12 -2.95
N MET A 55 -29.28 27.31 -3.34
CA MET A 55 -28.47 28.50 -3.15
C MET A 55 -29.27 29.62 -2.46
N ILE A 56 -28.55 30.39 -1.66
CA ILE A 56 -29.08 31.58 -0.98
C ILE A 56 -28.25 32.79 -1.42
N PRO A 57 -28.79 33.79 -2.10
CA PRO A 57 -28.06 34.99 -2.49
C PRO A 57 -27.52 35.73 -1.27
N VAL A 58 -26.25 36.17 -1.35
CA VAL A 58 -25.58 37.02 -0.34
C VAL A 58 -24.74 38.07 -1.08
N ASP A 59 -24.25 39.08 -0.37
CA ASP A 59 -23.54 40.23 -0.99
C ASP A 59 -22.36 39.82 -1.92
N LEU A 60 -21.66 38.75 -1.59
CA LEU A 60 -20.46 38.28 -2.34
C LEU A 60 -20.76 37.15 -3.33
N GLY A 61 -22.02 36.74 -3.51
CA GLY A 61 -22.41 35.67 -4.39
C GLY A 61 -23.56 34.83 -3.85
N PHE A 62 -23.37 33.52 -3.73
CA PHE A 62 -24.40 32.60 -3.26
C PHE A 62 -23.85 31.67 -2.20
N VAL A 63 -24.51 31.57 -1.07
CA VAL A 63 -24.28 30.46 -0.14
C VAL A 63 -24.88 29.19 -0.73
N VAL A 64 -24.09 28.14 -0.84
CA VAL A 64 -24.51 26.81 -1.32
C VAL A 64 -24.86 25.95 -0.11
N GLY A 65 -26.13 25.51 -0.05
CA GLY A 65 -26.65 24.59 0.97
C GLY A 65 -26.96 23.24 0.37
N GLN A 66 -26.56 22.17 1.06
CA GLN A 66 -26.96 20.79 0.72
C GLN A 66 -28.21 20.42 1.52
N VAL A 67 -29.20 19.82 0.88
CA VAL A 67 -30.45 19.41 1.51
C VAL A 67 -30.20 18.18 2.38
N SER A 68 -30.42 18.31 3.68
CA SER A 68 -30.31 17.23 4.67
C SER A 68 -31.61 16.46 4.84
N TRP A 69 -32.71 17.15 4.95
CA TRP A 69 -34.03 16.53 5.02
C TRP A 69 -35.14 17.49 4.53
N ILE A 70 -36.29 16.90 4.17
CA ILE A 70 -37.50 17.60 3.79
C ILE A 70 -38.66 16.99 4.60
N THR A 71 -39.49 17.83 5.21
CA THR A 71 -40.63 17.38 6.03
C THR A 71 -41.86 18.23 5.82
N ILE A 72 -42.96 17.72 6.28
CA ILE A 72 -44.26 18.44 6.31
C ILE A 72 -44.62 18.65 7.75
N GLN A 73 -44.68 19.90 8.17
CA GLN A 73 -45.15 20.29 9.49
C GLN A 73 -46.69 20.36 9.46
N ARG A 74 -47.33 19.50 10.23
CA ARG A 74 -48.79 19.52 10.40
C ARG A 74 -49.16 20.48 11.52
N SER A 75 -50.34 21.12 11.38
CA SER A 75 -50.90 21.96 12.44
C SER A 75 -51.01 21.15 13.74
N PRO A 76 -50.57 21.71 14.88
CA PRO A 76 -50.78 21.06 16.19
C PRO A 76 -52.23 21.02 16.60
N TYR A 77 -53.10 21.78 15.94
CA TYR A 77 -54.52 21.79 16.24
C TYR A 77 -55.30 20.85 15.31
N PRO A 78 -56.10 19.91 15.83
CA PRO A 78 -56.95 19.07 15.01
C PRO A 78 -57.96 19.95 14.24
N LYS A 79 -58.16 19.65 12.94
CA LYS A 79 -59.24 20.28 12.18
C LYS A 79 -60.56 20.09 12.94
N ARG A 80 -61.17 21.16 13.44
CA ARG A 80 -62.52 21.10 13.96
C ARG A 80 -63.47 20.88 12.78
N SER A 81 -63.97 19.67 12.62
CA SER A 81 -65.03 19.34 11.71
C SER A 81 -66.31 20.06 12.25
N GLY A 82 -66.72 21.15 11.64
CA GLY A 82 -67.96 21.78 12.01
C GLY A 82 -68.08 23.28 11.79
N PHE A 83 -67.07 24.00 11.35
CA PHE A 83 -67.19 25.44 11.03
C PHE A 83 -66.85 25.69 9.55
N GLN A 84 -67.79 25.43 8.67
CA GLN A 84 -67.68 25.76 7.24
C GLN A 84 -68.11 27.18 6.89
N ASP A 85 -68.52 28.03 7.86
CA ASP A 85 -69.20 29.25 7.52
C ASP A 85 -68.66 30.56 8.12
N PHE A 86 -67.42 30.68 8.32
CA PHE A 86 -66.83 32.00 8.53
C PHE A 86 -65.47 32.05 7.80
N GLY A 87 -65.38 32.93 6.80
CA GLY A 87 -64.21 33.21 5.99
C GLY A 87 -62.94 33.57 6.77
N LEU A 88 -62.57 32.76 7.74
CA LEU A 88 -61.28 32.73 8.37
C LEU A 88 -60.33 32.08 7.37
N ILE A 89 -59.37 32.86 6.88
CA ILE A 89 -58.26 32.51 6.08
C ILE A 89 -57.73 31.17 6.58
N ASP A 90 -57.90 30.12 5.80
CA ASP A 90 -57.20 28.87 6.03
C ASP A 90 -55.69 29.18 6.10
N LEU A 91 -55.13 29.11 7.31
CA LEU A 91 -53.70 29.20 7.47
C LEU A 91 -53.06 28.15 6.52
N PRO A 92 -52.03 28.49 5.76
CA PRO A 92 -51.42 27.61 4.77
C PRO A 92 -50.72 26.42 5.44
N PHE A 93 -51.53 25.47 5.89
CA PHE A 93 -51.06 24.17 6.36
C PHE A 93 -51.49 23.12 5.34
N PRO A 94 -50.59 22.15 5.08
CA PRO A 94 -49.32 21.86 5.75
C PRO A 94 -48.16 22.70 5.24
N LEU A 95 -47.32 23.21 6.16
CA LEU A 95 -46.08 23.88 5.82
C LEU A 95 -45.00 22.83 5.47
N ARG A 96 -44.40 22.98 4.32
CA ARG A 96 -43.23 22.16 3.94
C ARG A 96 -41.97 22.86 4.42
N LYS A 97 -41.10 22.11 5.11
CA LYS A 97 -39.81 22.61 5.61
C LYS A 97 -38.67 21.77 5.06
N MET A 98 -37.53 22.40 4.85
CA MET A 98 -36.31 21.79 4.39
C MET A 98 -35.17 22.27 5.27
N GLU A 99 -34.26 21.35 5.66
CA GLU A 99 -33.01 21.70 6.32
C GLU A 99 -31.88 21.63 5.32
N LEU A 100 -31.06 22.66 5.38
CA LEU A 100 -29.84 22.78 4.56
C LEU A 100 -28.61 22.74 5.45
N GLN A 101 -27.62 22.05 5.00
CA GLN A 101 -26.27 22.11 5.52
C GLN A 101 -25.45 23.06 4.66
N PRO A 102 -24.93 24.16 5.20
CA PRO A 102 -24.10 25.09 4.43
C PRO A 102 -22.77 24.44 4.10
N VAL A 103 -22.36 24.44 2.82
CA VAL A 103 -21.16 23.76 2.35
C VAL A 103 -20.09 24.70 1.81
N GLY A 104 -20.47 25.87 1.34
CA GLY A 104 -19.56 26.87 0.85
C GLY A 104 -20.22 28.04 0.14
N THR A 105 -19.43 28.88 -0.49
CA THR A 105 -19.88 30.07 -1.19
C THR A 105 -19.51 30.02 -2.68
N LEU A 106 -20.45 30.26 -3.56
CA LEU A 106 -20.25 30.38 -5.01
C LEU A 106 -20.09 31.86 -5.37
N VAL A 107 -18.90 32.26 -5.75
CA VAL A 107 -18.55 33.66 -6.06
C VAL A 107 -18.48 33.85 -7.58
N ALA A 108 -18.95 35.00 -8.06
CA ALA A 108 -18.78 35.35 -9.47
C ALA A 108 -17.31 35.56 -9.81
N ALA A 109 -16.86 35.00 -10.93
CA ALA A 109 -15.50 35.13 -11.46
C ALA A 109 -15.54 35.72 -12.88
N GLU A 110 -14.40 36.14 -13.43
CA GLU A 110 -14.31 36.72 -14.79
C GLU A 110 -14.90 35.79 -15.89
N LYS A 111 -14.83 34.46 -15.66
CA LYS A 111 -15.46 33.45 -16.52
C LYS A 111 -16.32 32.51 -15.69
N GLY A 112 -17.58 32.90 -15.46
CA GLY A 112 -18.56 32.05 -14.75
C GLY A 112 -18.51 32.20 -13.23
N TYR A 113 -18.53 31.07 -12.51
CA TYR A 113 -18.58 31.03 -11.05
C TYR A 113 -17.41 30.22 -10.50
N LYS A 114 -16.90 30.60 -9.32
CA LYS A 114 -15.88 29.85 -8.57
C LYS A 114 -16.44 29.48 -7.22
N PHE A 115 -16.45 28.19 -6.90
CA PHE A 115 -16.84 27.70 -5.59
C PHE A 115 -15.66 27.79 -4.61
N LYS A 116 -15.95 28.31 -3.40
CA LYS A 116 -15.03 28.35 -2.26
C LYS A 116 -15.64 27.55 -1.12
N ARG A 117 -14.88 26.65 -0.51
CA ARG A 117 -15.29 25.90 0.67
C ARG A 117 -15.34 26.82 1.89
N GLY A 118 -16.38 26.68 2.71
CA GLY A 118 -16.63 27.51 3.90
C GLY A 118 -17.46 28.75 3.60
N LEU A 119 -17.95 29.39 4.66
CA LEU A 119 -18.79 30.59 4.58
C LEU A 119 -18.00 31.80 5.06
N GLU A 120 -17.89 32.80 4.22
CA GLU A 120 -17.36 34.13 4.60
C GLU A 120 -18.50 35.03 5.16
N THR A 121 -19.71 34.83 4.64
CA THR A 121 -20.92 35.55 5.06
C THR A 121 -22.07 34.58 5.22
N PHE A 122 -22.89 34.78 6.28
CA PHE A 122 -24.10 34.02 6.49
C PHE A 122 -25.31 34.77 5.90
N PRO A 123 -26.30 34.04 5.36
CA PRO A 123 -27.54 34.66 4.93
C PRO A 123 -28.33 35.21 6.15
N SER A 124 -29.40 35.97 5.89
CA SER A 124 -30.31 36.49 6.91
C SER A 124 -31.62 35.73 6.92
N VAL A 125 -32.33 35.75 8.06
CA VAL A 125 -33.67 35.23 8.12
C VAL A 125 -34.57 36.07 7.21
N GLY A 126 -35.36 35.41 6.36
CA GLY A 126 -36.16 36.02 5.32
C GLY A 126 -35.54 36.05 3.94
N ASP A 127 -34.25 35.71 3.81
CA ASP A 127 -33.59 35.62 2.51
C ASP A 127 -34.22 34.52 1.64
N ILE A 128 -34.24 34.75 0.33
CA ILE A 128 -34.83 33.83 -0.64
C ILE A 128 -33.90 32.65 -0.88
N VAL A 129 -34.47 31.47 -1.04
CA VAL A 129 -33.76 30.24 -1.43
C VAL A 129 -34.13 29.92 -2.88
N ILE A 130 -33.12 29.68 -3.72
CA ILE A 130 -33.26 29.44 -5.16
C ILE A 130 -32.65 28.13 -5.60
N LEU A 131 -33.19 27.58 -6.70
CA LEU A 131 -32.55 26.46 -7.41
C LEU A 131 -31.31 26.94 -8.18
N PRO A 132 -30.21 26.22 -8.14
CA PRO A 132 -29.03 26.52 -8.97
C PRO A 132 -29.34 26.28 -10.45
N THR A 133 -28.72 27.07 -11.31
CA THR A 133 -28.67 26.79 -12.76
C THR A 133 -27.72 25.63 -13.08
N GLU A 134 -27.83 25.06 -14.28
CA GLU A 134 -26.89 23.98 -14.69
C GLU A 134 -25.43 24.42 -14.68
N ASP A 135 -25.16 25.66 -15.08
CA ASP A 135 -23.80 26.22 -15.09
C ASP A 135 -23.28 26.45 -13.66
N GLN A 136 -24.16 26.88 -12.75
CA GLN A 136 -23.81 27.02 -11.33
C GLN A 136 -23.57 25.65 -10.70
N LEU A 137 -24.40 24.63 -10.98
CA LEU A 137 -24.21 23.27 -10.52
C LEU A 137 -22.89 22.66 -11.04
N LYS A 138 -22.60 22.86 -12.34
CA LYS A 138 -21.29 22.45 -12.91
C LYS A 138 -20.16 23.17 -12.21
N SER A 139 -20.27 24.49 -12.01
CA SER A 139 -19.24 25.26 -11.30
C SER A 139 -19.02 24.80 -9.85
N ILE A 140 -20.05 24.34 -9.15
CA ILE A 140 -19.92 23.79 -7.82
C ILE A 140 -19.10 22.47 -7.84
N ILE A 141 -19.36 21.58 -8.80
CA ILE A 141 -18.69 20.27 -8.88
C ILE A 141 -17.37 20.35 -9.63
N GLU A 142 -17.31 21.13 -10.71
CA GLU A 142 -16.14 21.28 -11.56
C GLU A 142 -15.18 22.36 -11.07
N SER A 143 -15.52 23.08 -9.97
CA SER A 143 -14.65 24.11 -9.40
C SER A 143 -13.36 23.49 -8.85
N GLY A 144 -12.27 24.18 -9.05
CA GLY A 144 -10.91 23.76 -8.67
C GLY A 144 -9.95 23.87 -9.82
N GLU A 145 -8.74 24.32 -9.52
CA GLU A 145 -7.64 24.37 -10.46
C GLU A 145 -7.11 22.94 -10.68
N ASN A 146 -6.61 22.65 -11.89
CA ASN A 146 -5.96 21.37 -12.22
C ASN A 146 -6.84 20.10 -12.23
N ARG A 147 -8.15 20.21 -12.31
CA ARG A 147 -9.02 19.04 -12.47
C ARG A 147 -8.90 18.50 -13.90
N ARG A 148 -8.26 17.34 -14.02
CA ARG A 148 -7.81 16.82 -15.33
C ARG A 148 -8.31 15.43 -15.63
N VAL A 149 -8.70 14.64 -14.61
CA VAL A 149 -9.09 13.24 -14.77
C VAL A 149 -10.57 13.08 -14.56
N HIS A 150 -11.30 12.66 -15.59
CA HIS A 150 -12.72 12.36 -15.55
C HIS A 150 -12.95 10.95 -14.96
N ILE A 151 -13.55 10.86 -13.79
CA ILE A 151 -13.78 9.59 -13.09
C ILE A 151 -15.23 9.07 -13.19
N GLY A 152 -16.18 9.93 -13.48
CA GLY A 152 -17.59 9.57 -13.58
C GLY A 152 -18.50 10.78 -13.65
N ASN A 153 -19.78 10.58 -13.45
CA ASN A 153 -20.79 11.63 -13.49
C ASN A 153 -21.57 11.68 -12.18
N SER A 154 -22.00 12.88 -11.75
CA SER A 154 -22.84 13.04 -10.57
C SER A 154 -24.31 13.00 -10.96
N PRO A 155 -25.06 11.95 -10.54
CA PRO A 155 -26.50 11.86 -10.87
C PRO A 155 -27.37 12.87 -10.11
N LEU A 156 -26.90 13.36 -8.96
CA LEU A 156 -27.61 14.36 -8.15
C LEU A 156 -27.54 15.75 -8.76
N VAL A 157 -26.64 15.97 -9.72
CA VAL A 157 -26.32 17.28 -10.27
C VAL A 157 -26.41 17.24 -11.79
N GLY A 158 -27.55 16.86 -12.33
CA GLY A 158 -27.79 16.86 -13.77
C GLY A 158 -26.77 16.08 -14.61
N ASN A 159 -26.21 14.99 -14.06
CA ASN A 159 -25.14 14.20 -14.70
C ASN A 159 -23.86 14.99 -15.00
N ALA A 160 -23.56 16.05 -14.24
CA ALA A 160 -22.31 16.79 -14.38
C ALA A 160 -21.09 15.88 -14.26
N LYS A 161 -20.06 16.15 -15.05
CA LYS A 161 -18.81 15.38 -15.04
C LYS A 161 -18.07 15.62 -13.73
N VAL A 162 -17.70 14.54 -13.06
CA VAL A 162 -16.84 14.61 -11.89
C VAL A 162 -15.39 14.47 -12.34
N MET A 163 -14.67 15.58 -12.21
CA MET A 163 -13.26 15.69 -12.55
C MET A 163 -12.43 15.77 -11.28
N ILE A 164 -11.29 15.12 -11.23
CA ILE A 164 -10.37 15.16 -10.09
C ILE A 164 -9.02 15.80 -10.47
N ASP A 165 -8.38 16.34 -9.45
CA ASP A 165 -6.98 16.77 -9.49
C ASP A 165 -6.09 15.61 -9.03
N PRO A 166 -5.23 15.04 -9.90
CA PRO A 166 -4.35 13.93 -9.53
C PRO A 166 -3.38 14.27 -8.40
N ASP A 167 -2.89 15.52 -8.34
CA ASP A 167 -1.95 15.96 -7.31
C ASP A 167 -2.61 15.95 -5.93
N ARG A 168 -3.88 16.34 -5.86
CA ARG A 168 -4.66 16.28 -4.62
C ARG A 168 -5.09 14.87 -4.26
N LEU A 169 -5.45 14.05 -5.25
CA LEU A 169 -5.92 12.68 -4.99
C LEU A 169 -4.80 11.78 -4.52
N PHE A 170 -3.72 11.69 -5.28
CA PHE A 170 -2.63 10.75 -5.00
C PHE A 170 -1.60 11.33 -4.04
N GLY A 171 -1.32 12.63 -4.11
CA GLY A 171 -0.35 13.29 -3.24
C GLY A 171 -0.76 13.38 -1.76
N HIS A 172 -2.03 13.12 -1.44
CA HIS A 172 -2.56 13.17 -0.07
C HIS A 172 -3.17 11.85 0.42
N HIS A 173 -2.78 10.75 -0.16
CA HIS A 173 -3.28 9.39 0.10
C HIS A 173 -4.80 9.24 -0.08
N LEU A 174 -5.19 8.16 -0.72
CA LEU A 174 -6.56 7.83 -1.02
C LEU A 174 -6.95 6.50 -0.34
N ALA A 175 -8.10 6.47 0.32
CA ALA A 175 -8.73 5.23 0.75
C ALA A 175 -9.98 4.94 -0.10
N VAL A 176 -10.00 3.77 -0.75
CA VAL A 176 -11.14 3.24 -1.51
C VAL A 176 -11.79 2.13 -0.68
N LEU A 177 -12.94 2.40 -0.09
CA LEU A 177 -13.56 1.52 0.88
C LEU A 177 -14.95 1.06 0.41
N GLY A 178 -15.32 -0.18 0.71
CA GLY A 178 -16.65 -0.70 0.36
C GLY A 178 -16.69 -2.23 0.35
N ASN A 179 -17.87 -2.81 0.32
CA ASN A 179 -18.07 -4.26 0.34
C ASN A 179 -17.67 -4.95 -0.97
N THR A 180 -17.58 -6.27 -0.94
CA THR A 180 -17.43 -7.10 -2.15
C THR A 180 -18.56 -6.82 -3.14
N GLY A 181 -18.26 -6.81 -4.43
CA GLY A 181 -19.24 -6.57 -5.49
C GLY A 181 -19.76 -5.12 -5.60
N SER A 182 -19.22 -4.17 -4.78
CA SER A 182 -19.60 -2.75 -4.86
C SER A 182 -18.91 -1.98 -6.00
N GLY A 183 -17.85 -2.57 -6.62
CA GLY A 183 -17.10 -1.97 -7.72
C GLY A 183 -15.77 -1.33 -7.33
N LYS A 184 -15.22 -1.62 -6.13
CA LYS A 184 -13.93 -1.07 -5.65
C LYS A 184 -12.76 -1.32 -6.61
N SER A 185 -12.45 -2.60 -6.88
CA SER A 185 -11.31 -3.00 -7.71
C SER A 185 -11.41 -2.40 -9.11
N CYS A 186 -12.64 -2.36 -9.69
CA CYS A 186 -12.90 -1.66 -10.96
C CYS A 186 -12.66 -0.15 -10.85
N SER A 187 -13.01 0.48 -9.73
CA SER A 187 -12.77 1.91 -9.53
C SER A 187 -11.28 2.22 -9.38
N VAL A 188 -10.51 1.40 -8.66
CA VAL A 188 -9.06 1.54 -8.53
C VAL A 188 -8.37 1.35 -9.89
N ALA A 189 -8.68 0.27 -10.62
CA ALA A 189 -8.17 0.05 -11.97
C ALA A 189 -8.55 1.21 -12.91
N GLY A 190 -9.78 1.70 -12.78
CA GLY A 190 -10.28 2.86 -13.52
C GLY A 190 -9.49 4.12 -13.22
N LEU A 191 -9.26 4.45 -11.95
CA LEU A 191 -8.48 5.63 -11.53
C LEU A 191 -7.07 5.60 -12.13
N ILE A 192 -6.40 4.45 -12.12
CA ILE A 192 -5.10 4.28 -12.76
C ILE A 192 -5.21 4.55 -14.27
N ARG A 193 -6.10 3.83 -14.97
CA ARG A 193 -6.27 3.95 -16.42
C ARG A 193 -6.67 5.34 -16.87
N TRP A 194 -7.64 5.97 -16.21
CA TRP A 194 -8.11 7.31 -16.57
C TRP A 194 -7.06 8.38 -16.31
N SER A 195 -6.23 8.18 -15.27
CA SER A 195 -5.10 9.08 -15.01
C SER A 195 -4.04 8.96 -16.09
N LEU A 196 -3.67 7.75 -16.50
CA LEU A 196 -2.73 7.49 -17.59
C LEU A 196 -3.27 8.02 -18.93
N GLU A 197 -4.54 7.77 -19.25
CA GLU A 197 -5.22 8.30 -20.43
C GLU A 197 -5.20 9.83 -20.45
N SER A 198 -5.58 10.45 -19.35
CA SER A 198 -5.60 11.90 -19.23
C SER A 198 -4.20 12.51 -19.33
N ALA A 199 -3.20 11.92 -18.68
CA ALA A 199 -1.81 12.36 -18.80
C ALA A 199 -1.31 12.27 -20.25
N SER A 200 -1.67 11.19 -20.95
CA SER A 200 -1.31 11.01 -22.37
C SER A 200 -1.96 12.07 -23.26
N ASN A 201 -3.26 12.36 -23.03
CA ASN A 201 -4.02 13.33 -23.83
C ASN A 201 -3.60 14.78 -23.60
N ASN A 202 -3.07 15.11 -22.42
CA ASN A 202 -2.69 16.46 -22.01
C ASN A 202 -1.17 16.72 -22.02
N LYS A 203 -0.41 15.93 -22.75
CA LYS A 203 1.04 16.13 -22.89
C LYS A 203 1.38 17.52 -23.38
N LEU A 204 2.23 18.24 -22.65
CA LEU A 204 2.75 19.54 -23.07
C LEU A 204 3.73 19.43 -24.25
N LYS A 205 4.50 18.35 -24.29
CA LYS A 205 5.43 18.01 -25.38
C LYS A 205 5.04 16.67 -25.95
N LYS A 206 4.59 16.63 -27.21
CA LYS A 206 4.09 15.40 -27.87
C LYS A 206 5.13 14.30 -27.96
N ASP A 207 6.41 14.67 -28.06
CA ASP A 207 7.53 13.74 -28.26
C ASP A 207 8.03 13.09 -26.97
N LEU A 208 7.63 13.59 -25.78
CA LEU A 208 8.02 12.97 -24.51
C LEU A 208 7.00 11.92 -24.09
N PRO A 209 7.46 10.78 -23.53
CA PRO A 209 6.56 9.79 -22.93
C PRO A 209 5.84 10.35 -21.69
N VAL A 210 4.76 9.71 -21.29
CA VAL A 210 4.11 9.96 -20.00
C VAL A 210 5.05 9.48 -18.91
N ASN A 211 5.25 10.28 -17.86
CA ASN A 211 6.14 9.98 -16.75
C ASN A 211 5.35 9.74 -15.45
N SER A 212 4.29 8.98 -15.54
CA SER A 212 3.49 8.55 -14.39
C SER A 212 3.94 7.18 -13.91
N ARG A 213 3.93 6.97 -12.57
CA ARG A 213 4.40 5.75 -11.94
C ARG A 213 3.37 5.21 -10.98
N PHE A 214 2.95 3.97 -11.25
CA PHE A 214 2.02 3.21 -10.39
C PHE A 214 2.62 1.84 -10.10
N ILE A 215 2.63 1.48 -8.82
CA ILE A 215 3.03 0.14 -8.35
C ILE A 215 1.82 -0.45 -7.63
N VAL A 216 1.30 -1.56 -8.14
CA VAL A 216 0.12 -2.24 -7.59
C VAL A 216 0.55 -3.51 -6.87
N LEU A 217 0.26 -3.60 -5.58
CA LEU A 217 0.43 -4.79 -4.76
C LEU A 217 -0.89 -5.56 -4.75
N ASP A 218 -0.89 -6.70 -5.39
CA ASP A 218 -2.09 -7.51 -5.66
C ASP A 218 -2.00 -8.87 -4.97
N PRO A 219 -2.60 -9.05 -3.79
CA PRO A 219 -2.54 -10.32 -3.07
C PRO A 219 -3.42 -11.42 -3.68
N ASN A 220 -4.36 -11.06 -4.57
CA ASN A 220 -5.31 -11.99 -5.15
C ASN A 220 -5.04 -12.32 -6.63
N GLY A 221 -4.14 -11.59 -7.30
CA GLY A 221 -3.85 -11.76 -8.73
C GLY A 221 -4.94 -11.25 -9.69
N GLU A 222 -5.81 -10.33 -9.23
CA GLU A 222 -6.96 -9.84 -10.00
C GLU A 222 -6.58 -8.82 -11.08
N TYR A 223 -5.47 -8.07 -10.88
CA TYR A 223 -5.10 -6.93 -11.72
C TYR A 223 -4.34 -7.29 -12.98
N SER A 224 -3.70 -8.44 -13.02
CA SER A 224 -2.90 -8.89 -14.17
C SER A 224 -3.69 -8.85 -15.48
N LYS A 225 -4.94 -9.34 -15.47
CA LYS A 225 -5.83 -9.28 -16.64
C LYS A 225 -6.26 -7.87 -16.98
N ALA A 226 -6.52 -7.04 -15.96
CA ALA A 226 -7.03 -5.69 -16.15
C ALA A 226 -6.09 -4.77 -16.94
N PHE A 227 -4.81 -5.10 -17.01
CA PHE A 227 -3.77 -4.31 -17.69
C PHE A 227 -3.00 -5.09 -18.76
N SER A 228 -3.44 -6.29 -19.12
CA SER A 228 -2.80 -7.14 -20.15
C SER A 228 -2.76 -6.51 -21.56
N ASP A 229 -3.64 -5.55 -21.85
CA ASP A 229 -3.68 -4.79 -23.10
C ASP A 229 -2.61 -3.67 -23.16
N LYS A 230 -2.00 -3.32 -22.03
CA LYS A 230 -0.97 -2.28 -21.95
C LYS A 230 0.43 -2.90 -22.14
N LYS A 231 1.06 -2.61 -23.28
CA LYS A 231 2.42 -3.11 -23.62
C LYS A 231 3.52 -2.62 -22.65
N ASP A 232 3.30 -1.50 -21.99
CA ASP A 232 4.25 -0.87 -21.07
C ASP A 232 4.00 -1.26 -19.61
N ALA A 233 3.03 -2.15 -19.32
CA ALA A 233 2.81 -2.69 -17.99
C ALA A 233 3.76 -3.86 -17.71
N ASN A 234 4.52 -3.75 -16.62
CA ASN A 234 5.34 -4.84 -16.10
C ASN A 234 4.51 -5.65 -15.09
N ILE A 235 4.28 -6.92 -15.38
CA ILE A 235 3.52 -7.82 -14.49
C ILE A 235 4.49 -8.84 -13.92
N TYR A 236 4.69 -8.82 -12.59
CA TYR A 236 5.55 -9.74 -11.86
C TYR A 236 4.72 -10.80 -11.15
N SER A 237 5.10 -12.04 -11.25
CA SER A 237 4.43 -13.19 -10.61
C SER A 237 5.45 -14.16 -10.04
N VAL A 238 5.02 -14.99 -9.09
CA VAL A 238 5.88 -15.97 -8.39
C VAL A 238 6.23 -17.17 -9.26
N ASN A 239 5.31 -17.65 -10.08
CA ASN A 239 5.51 -18.74 -11.01
C ASN A 239 5.16 -18.28 -12.42
N ILE A 240 6.13 -18.37 -13.31
CA ILE A 240 5.97 -18.00 -14.71
C ILE A 240 5.90 -19.28 -15.54
N GLU A 241 4.93 -19.37 -16.42
CA GLU A 241 4.92 -20.31 -17.52
C GLU A 241 5.54 -19.69 -18.76
N ASP A 242 6.32 -20.45 -19.50
CA ASP A 242 6.97 -19.98 -20.73
C ASP A 242 5.93 -19.45 -21.73
N GLY A 243 6.04 -18.17 -22.06
CA GLY A 243 5.15 -17.50 -23.02
C GLY A 243 4.00 -16.66 -22.44
N ASP A 244 3.87 -16.57 -21.10
CA ASP A 244 2.77 -15.84 -20.43
C ASP A 244 2.97 -14.29 -20.44
N GLY A 245 4.12 -13.80 -20.89
CA GLY A 245 4.40 -12.35 -20.93
C GLY A 245 4.59 -11.69 -19.56
N ARG A 246 4.56 -12.48 -18.48
CA ARG A 246 4.85 -12.05 -17.12
C ARG A 246 6.33 -12.17 -16.82
N LYS A 247 6.82 -11.42 -15.83
CA LYS A 247 8.19 -11.49 -15.33
C LYS A 247 8.23 -12.19 -13.98
N GLN A 248 9.36 -12.84 -13.66
CA GLN A 248 9.58 -13.42 -12.34
C GLN A 248 9.64 -12.32 -11.28
N LEU A 249 8.91 -12.52 -10.19
CA LEU A 249 9.03 -11.66 -9.02
C LEU A 249 10.35 -11.95 -8.31
N GLU A 250 11.16 -10.91 -8.12
CA GLU A 250 12.47 -10.99 -7.49
C GLU A 250 12.59 -9.95 -6.38
N VAL A 251 12.74 -10.44 -5.16
CA VAL A 251 12.94 -9.63 -3.94
C VAL A 251 14.01 -10.32 -3.09
N PRO A 252 15.28 -10.20 -3.47
CA PRO A 252 16.37 -10.93 -2.85
C PRO A 252 16.47 -10.75 -1.34
N LEU A 253 16.95 -11.77 -0.65
CA LEU A 253 17.18 -11.77 0.81
C LEU A 253 18.04 -10.62 1.29
N TRP A 254 19.01 -10.21 0.48
CA TRP A 254 19.91 -9.13 0.82
C TRP A 254 19.28 -7.73 0.75
N PHE A 255 18.02 -7.60 0.25
CA PHE A 255 17.21 -6.40 0.41
C PHE A 255 16.68 -6.26 1.84
N TRP A 256 16.42 -7.37 2.55
CA TRP A 256 15.76 -7.36 3.83
C TRP A 256 16.61 -6.69 4.91
N ASN A 257 16.00 -5.77 5.65
CA ASN A 257 16.66 -5.13 6.80
C ASN A 257 16.51 -5.96 8.08
N THR A 258 17.14 -5.49 9.15
CA THR A 258 17.10 -6.14 10.47
C THR A 258 15.67 -6.33 10.99
N ASP A 259 14.80 -5.33 10.81
CA ASP A 259 13.43 -5.39 11.33
C ASP A 259 12.57 -6.40 10.56
N GLU A 260 12.76 -6.52 9.25
CA GLU A 260 12.08 -7.48 8.40
C GLU A 260 12.54 -8.91 8.72
N TRP A 261 13.83 -9.14 8.93
CA TRP A 261 14.34 -10.42 9.40
C TRP A 261 13.81 -10.78 10.78
N CYS A 262 13.78 -9.84 11.72
CA CYS A 262 13.21 -10.06 13.05
C CYS A 262 11.71 -10.35 12.99
N GLY A 263 10.98 -9.65 12.13
CA GLY A 263 9.54 -9.87 11.93
C GLY A 263 9.26 -11.26 11.38
N PHE A 264 9.97 -11.67 10.33
CA PHE A 264 9.80 -12.99 9.72
C PHE A 264 10.15 -14.13 10.68
N THR A 265 11.29 -14.03 11.35
CA THR A 265 11.77 -15.06 12.29
C THR A 265 11.09 -15.01 13.65
N LYS A 266 10.23 -14.02 13.91
CA LYS A 266 9.61 -13.73 15.21
C LYS A 266 10.69 -13.65 16.30
N ALA A 267 11.74 -12.91 16.01
CA ALA A 267 12.93 -12.78 16.83
C ALA A 267 12.65 -12.01 18.12
N SER A 268 13.16 -12.50 19.25
CA SER A 268 13.08 -11.76 20.50
C SER A 268 13.94 -10.46 20.45
N PRO A 269 13.45 -9.33 20.99
CA PRO A 269 14.18 -8.07 20.92
C PRO A 269 15.54 -8.08 21.64
N LYS A 270 15.67 -8.88 22.69
CA LYS A 270 16.85 -8.86 23.58
C LYS A 270 18.01 -9.74 23.09
N THR A 271 17.73 -10.90 22.52
CA THR A 271 18.75 -11.90 22.18
C THR A 271 18.88 -12.12 20.68
N HIS A 272 17.80 -12.50 20.02
CA HIS A 272 17.83 -12.82 18.60
C HIS A 272 18.15 -11.59 17.71
N ARG A 273 17.59 -10.41 18.03
CA ARG A 273 17.84 -9.19 17.27
C ARG A 273 19.34 -8.84 17.24
N THR A 274 20.01 -8.91 18.39
CA THR A 274 21.45 -8.62 18.47
C THR A 274 22.25 -9.57 17.58
N THR A 275 21.95 -10.87 17.62
CA THR A 275 22.62 -11.87 16.79
C THR A 275 22.37 -11.63 15.29
N ILE A 276 21.13 -11.28 14.89
CA ILE A 276 20.79 -10.95 13.50
C ILE A 276 21.56 -9.70 13.04
N VAL A 277 21.63 -8.65 13.84
CA VAL A 277 22.39 -7.43 13.52
C VAL A 277 23.86 -7.75 13.28
N HIS A 278 24.50 -8.50 14.17
CA HIS A 278 25.90 -8.89 14.00
C HIS A 278 26.09 -9.78 12.78
N ALA A 279 25.20 -10.71 12.52
CA ALA A 279 25.26 -11.56 11.34
C ALA A 279 25.11 -10.75 10.04
N LEU A 280 24.16 -9.80 9.97
CA LEU A 280 24.01 -8.92 8.82
C LEU A 280 25.24 -8.03 8.59
N LYS A 281 25.81 -7.47 9.66
CA LYS A 281 27.09 -6.72 9.57
C LYS A 281 28.19 -7.59 9.01
N SER A 282 28.29 -8.84 9.45
CA SER A 282 29.33 -9.76 9.01
C SER A 282 29.21 -10.12 7.53
N VAL A 283 27.99 -10.46 7.05
CA VAL A 283 27.79 -10.85 5.64
C VAL A 283 27.87 -9.67 4.66
N ARG A 284 27.58 -8.46 5.13
CA ARG A 284 27.60 -7.21 4.34
C ARG A 284 28.93 -6.47 4.40
N SER A 285 29.87 -6.91 5.25
CA SER A 285 31.20 -6.29 5.34
C SER A 285 32.11 -6.77 4.20
N GLY A 286 33.11 -5.99 3.85
CA GLY A 286 34.17 -6.38 2.92
C GLY A 286 33.81 -6.28 1.42
N VAL A 287 32.59 -5.86 1.05
CA VAL A 287 32.25 -5.64 -0.36
C VAL A 287 32.96 -4.39 -0.85
N SER A 288 33.92 -4.59 -1.73
CA SER A 288 34.62 -3.50 -2.44
C SER A 288 33.79 -3.01 -3.62
N SER A 289 34.22 -1.91 -4.24
CA SER A 289 33.60 -1.37 -5.48
C SER A 289 33.60 -2.32 -6.67
N GLU A 290 34.20 -3.50 -6.55
CA GLU A 290 34.35 -4.51 -7.61
C GLU A 290 33.21 -5.54 -7.65
N GLY A 291 32.22 -5.44 -6.73
CA GLY A 291 31.05 -6.32 -6.71
C GLY A 291 31.16 -7.50 -5.74
N PHE A 292 30.09 -8.28 -5.67
CA PHE A 292 29.98 -9.48 -4.84
C PHE A 292 30.59 -10.68 -5.55
N THR A 293 31.58 -11.34 -4.91
CA THR A 293 32.17 -12.59 -5.41
C THR A 293 32.12 -13.68 -4.33
N LYS A 294 32.25 -14.94 -4.77
CA LYS A 294 32.26 -16.11 -3.84
C LYS A 294 33.47 -16.10 -2.92
N GLU A 295 34.59 -15.51 -3.38
CA GLU A 295 35.79 -15.32 -2.60
C GLU A 295 35.58 -14.34 -1.46
N ILE A 296 34.95 -13.20 -1.73
CA ILE A 296 34.61 -12.20 -0.71
C ILE A 296 33.64 -12.78 0.33
N GLU A 297 32.68 -13.60 -0.12
CA GLU A 297 31.77 -14.32 0.79
C GLU A 297 32.53 -15.23 1.75
N LEU A 298 33.51 -15.98 1.24
CA LEU A 298 34.41 -16.82 2.05
C LEU A 298 35.26 -15.97 3.01
N ALA A 299 35.84 -14.88 2.54
CA ALA A 299 36.64 -13.98 3.37
C ALA A 299 35.82 -13.45 4.56
N ASN A 300 34.59 -13.01 4.35
CA ASN A 300 33.70 -12.54 5.41
C ASN A 300 33.42 -13.63 6.45
N TYR A 301 33.21 -14.88 6.00
CA TYR A 301 32.99 -15.99 6.89
C TYR A 301 34.24 -16.35 7.71
N ILE A 302 35.38 -16.44 7.07
CA ILE A 302 36.67 -16.70 7.74
C ILE A 302 37.00 -15.64 8.79
N ARG A 303 36.74 -14.38 8.51
CA ARG A 303 36.91 -13.28 9.48
C ARG A 303 36.11 -13.50 10.77
N VAL A 304 34.85 -13.90 10.66
CA VAL A 304 34.01 -14.20 11.84
C VAL A 304 34.59 -15.36 12.63
N ILE A 305 35.14 -16.37 11.96
CA ILE A 305 35.79 -17.52 12.61
C ILE A 305 37.08 -17.08 13.32
N ILE A 306 37.90 -16.24 12.70
CA ILE A 306 39.12 -15.70 13.36
C ILE A 306 38.71 -14.98 14.66
N GLN A 307 37.70 -14.11 14.64
CA GLN A 307 37.23 -13.43 15.83
C GLN A 307 36.71 -14.42 16.89
N ALA A 308 35.96 -15.47 16.49
CA ALA A 308 35.49 -16.50 17.40
C ALA A 308 36.63 -17.29 18.07
N VAL A 309 37.67 -17.59 17.31
CA VAL A 309 38.91 -18.26 17.82
C VAL A 309 39.63 -17.33 18.80
N GLU A 310 39.82 -16.04 18.46
CA GLU A 310 40.49 -15.08 19.33
C GLU A 310 39.74 -14.87 20.67
N ILE A 311 38.41 -14.82 20.63
CA ILE A 311 37.58 -14.73 21.85
C ILE A 311 37.76 -16.01 22.68
N SER A 312 37.71 -17.20 22.03
CA SER A 312 37.92 -18.46 22.71
C SER A 312 39.31 -18.54 23.37
N VAL A 313 40.33 -17.94 22.74
CA VAL A 313 41.68 -17.84 23.30
C VAL A 313 41.69 -16.94 24.54
N LYS A 314 41.03 -15.77 24.49
CA LYS A 314 40.93 -14.86 25.64
C LYS A 314 40.21 -15.49 26.82
N ASP A 315 39.16 -16.28 26.57
CA ASP A 315 38.41 -17.02 27.59
C ASP A 315 39.12 -18.28 28.10
N GLY A 316 40.23 -18.67 27.48
CA GLY A 316 41.00 -19.87 27.81
C GLY A 316 40.35 -21.19 27.39
N SER A 317 39.26 -21.13 26.60
CA SER A 317 38.49 -22.33 26.19
C SER A 317 39.30 -23.40 25.49
N PRO A 318 40.29 -23.11 24.58
CA PRO A 318 41.12 -24.13 23.96
C PRO A 318 42.07 -24.85 24.92
N PHE A 319 42.36 -24.23 26.06
CA PHE A 319 43.43 -24.69 26.97
C PHE A 319 42.91 -25.44 28.20
N LEU A 320 41.61 -25.46 28.43
CA LEU A 320 40.95 -26.07 29.57
C LEU A 320 40.22 -27.35 29.15
N SER A 321 40.41 -28.46 29.84
CA SER A 321 39.96 -29.80 29.39
C SER A 321 38.46 -29.90 29.04
N LYS A 322 37.55 -29.27 29.83
CA LYS A 322 36.13 -29.29 29.52
C LYS A 322 35.70 -28.36 28.40
N PRO A 323 36.09 -27.06 28.38
CA PRO A 323 35.76 -26.15 27.28
C PRO A 323 36.45 -26.51 25.96
N ALA A 324 37.66 -27.15 25.98
CA ALA A 324 38.39 -27.57 24.77
C ALA A 324 37.60 -28.55 23.91
N PHE A 325 36.78 -29.41 24.49
CA PHE A 325 35.89 -30.30 23.72
C PHE A 325 34.89 -29.49 22.88
N GLY A 326 34.28 -28.46 23.45
CA GLY A 326 33.40 -27.55 22.71
C GLY A 326 34.13 -26.81 21.59
N PHE A 327 35.30 -26.28 21.88
CA PHE A 327 36.14 -25.60 20.87
C PHE A 327 36.52 -26.55 19.73
N HIS A 328 36.96 -27.77 20.03
CA HIS A 328 37.28 -28.77 19.05
C HIS A 328 36.12 -29.13 18.10
N ASN A 329 34.94 -29.36 18.68
CA ASN A 329 33.74 -29.68 17.89
C ASN A 329 33.35 -28.54 16.97
N ARG A 330 33.44 -27.28 17.42
CA ARG A 330 33.17 -26.11 16.59
C ARG A 330 34.19 -26.03 15.42
N LEU A 331 35.47 -26.21 15.69
CA LEU A 331 36.50 -26.16 14.67
C LEU A 331 36.28 -27.24 13.60
N VAL A 332 35.91 -28.46 14.01
CA VAL A 332 35.57 -29.53 13.07
C VAL A 332 34.34 -29.19 12.24
N LYS A 333 33.30 -28.62 12.86
CA LYS A 333 32.09 -28.19 12.14
C LYS A 333 32.42 -27.09 11.11
N TRP A 334 33.21 -26.09 11.49
CA TRP A 334 33.62 -25.02 10.55
C TRP A 334 34.44 -25.55 9.37
N SER A 335 35.24 -26.57 9.59
CA SER A 335 36.04 -27.18 8.52
C SER A 335 35.18 -27.85 7.43
N GLU A 336 33.97 -28.27 7.75
CA GLU A 336 33.01 -28.83 6.77
C GLU A 336 32.55 -27.78 5.76
N ASP A 337 32.60 -26.50 6.15
CA ASP A 337 32.22 -25.37 5.32
C ASP A 337 33.36 -24.84 4.43
N PHE A 338 34.62 -25.26 4.68
CA PHE A 338 35.79 -24.84 3.90
C PHE A 338 35.91 -25.69 2.63
N VAL A 339 34.95 -25.59 1.74
CA VAL A 339 34.90 -26.38 0.50
C VAL A 339 35.62 -25.66 -0.62
N VAL A 340 36.55 -26.35 -1.28
CA VAL A 340 37.22 -25.85 -2.47
C VAL A 340 36.26 -25.85 -3.64
N LYS A 341 35.95 -24.66 -4.16
CA LYS A 341 35.11 -24.50 -5.36
C LYS A 341 35.99 -24.41 -6.61
N GLY A 342 35.45 -24.93 -7.73
CA GLY A 342 36.20 -25.00 -9.00
C GLY A 342 36.69 -23.64 -9.52
N ASP A 343 35.87 -22.60 -9.25
CA ASP A 343 36.08 -21.24 -9.72
C ASP A 343 37.11 -20.43 -8.92
N TYR A 344 37.61 -20.98 -7.78
CA TYR A 344 38.62 -20.29 -6.96
C TYR A 344 39.98 -20.28 -7.63
N ASP A 345 40.77 -19.22 -7.35
CA ASP A 345 42.16 -19.16 -7.74
C ASP A 345 43.00 -20.29 -7.10
N ASP A 346 44.05 -20.75 -7.78
CA ASP A 346 44.86 -21.88 -7.33
C ASP A 346 45.55 -21.59 -5.98
N GLU A 347 45.96 -20.34 -5.73
CA GLU A 347 46.55 -19.93 -4.45
C GLU A 347 45.53 -20.02 -3.30
N LEU A 348 44.28 -19.67 -3.54
CA LEU A 348 43.19 -19.79 -2.55
C LEU A 348 42.84 -21.26 -2.30
N LYS A 349 42.83 -22.09 -3.37
CA LYS A 349 42.61 -23.55 -3.25
C LYS A 349 43.68 -24.19 -2.37
N ASP A 350 44.93 -23.83 -2.58
CA ASP A 350 46.03 -24.35 -1.79
C ASP A 350 45.97 -23.91 -0.32
N ALA A 351 45.63 -22.67 -0.05
CA ALA A 351 45.41 -22.16 1.31
C ALA A 351 44.30 -22.91 2.04
N ILE A 352 43.15 -23.13 1.38
CA ILE A 352 42.01 -23.89 1.95
C ILE A 352 42.40 -25.34 2.21
N ASN A 353 43.12 -25.98 1.30
CA ASN A 353 43.60 -27.34 1.46
C ASN A 353 44.60 -27.49 2.63
N ASN A 354 45.50 -26.52 2.81
CA ASN A 354 46.43 -26.48 3.93
C ASN A 354 45.71 -26.33 5.27
N LEU A 355 44.74 -25.44 5.33
CA LEU A 355 43.90 -25.26 6.51
C LEU A 355 43.12 -26.54 6.86
N ASN A 356 42.47 -27.16 5.87
CA ASN A 356 41.71 -28.41 6.06
C ASN A 356 42.64 -29.58 6.47
N ALA A 357 43.82 -29.72 5.90
CA ALA A 357 44.80 -30.71 6.28
C ALA A 357 45.28 -30.56 7.73
N LYS A 358 45.45 -29.29 8.19
CA LYS A 358 45.82 -29.01 9.58
C LYS A 358 44.70 -29.36 10.54
N ILE A 359 43.45 -28.97 10.22
CA ILE A 359 42.29 -29.32 11.04
C ILE A 359 42.06 -30.83 11.10
N ALA A 360 42.25 -31.52 9.97
CA ALA A 360 42.19 -32.98 9.93
C ALA A 360 43.28 -33.62 10.85
N THR A 361 44.48 -33.03 10.93
CA THR A 361 45.55 -33.46 11.86
C THR A 361 45.09 -33.23 13.31
N PHE A 362 44.49 -32.09 13.62
CA PHE A 362 43.93 -31.85 14.96
C PHE A 362 42.84 -32.83 15.34
N LYS A 363 41.96 -33.17 14.37
CA LYS A 363 40.90 -34.18 14.55
C LYS A 363 41.51 -35.57 14.82
N THR A 364 42.49 -35.98 14.04
CA THR A 364 43.14 -37.28 14.19
C THR A 364 43.85 -37.43 15.54
N ASN A 365 44.54 -36.37 15.98
CA ASN A 365 45.25 -36.35 17.27
C ASN A 365 44.33 -36.43 18.47
N ARG A 366 43.05 -36.08 18.27
CA ARG A 366 42.00 -36.04 19.34
C ARG A 366 40.87 -37.07 19.11
N THR A 367 41.16 -38.15 18.40
CA THR A 367 40.26 -39.29 18.16
C THR A 367 40.93 -40.57 18.66
N GLY A 368 40.25 -41.36 19.48
CA GLY A 368 40.77 -42.65 19.98
C GLY A 368 39.83 -43.34 20.93
N SER A 369 40.16 -44.57 21.32
CA SER A 369 39.43 -45.33 22.37
C SER A 369 40.13 -45.11 23.70
N GLY A 370 39.48 -44.32 24.61
CA GLY A 370 40.00 -44.01 25.94
C GLY A 370 39.71 -42.58 26.38
N PHE A 371 40.39 -42.08 27.40
CA PHE A 371 40.32 -40.68 27.78
C PHE A 371 41.01 -39.82 26.70
N ILE A 372 40.27 -38.98 26.02
CA ILE A 372 40.77 -38.10 24.98
C ILE A 372 40.96 -36.70 25.57
N ASP A 373 42.21 -36.18 25.45
CA ASP A 373 42.50 -34.79 25.79
C ASP A 373 42.25 -33.90 24.60
N TYR A 374 41.25 -33.05 24.72
CA TYR A 374 40.85 -32.10 23.67
C TYR A 374 41.59 -30.75 23.77
N THR A 375 42.51 -30.58 24.72
CA THR A 375 43.27 -29.32 24.89
C THR A 375 44.17 -29.04 23.71
N TYR A 376 44.32 -27.78 23.37
CA TYR A 376 45.22 -27.27 22.36
C TYR A 376 46.40 -26.58 23.02
N SER A 377 47.58 -26.65 22.41
CA SER A 377 48.71 -25.83 22.79
C SER A 377 48.58 -24.43 22.22
N LEU A 378 49.24 -23.47 22.85
CA LEU A 378 49.29 -22.10 22.33
C LEU A 378 49.84 -22.03 20.90
N GLN A 379 50.78 -22.93 20.57
CA GLN A 379 51.39 -23.03 19.25
C GLN A 379 50.35 -23.50 18.19
N GLU A 380 49.57 -24.54 18.51
CA GLU A 380 48.53 -25.05 17.61
C GLU A 380 47.46 -23.98 17.29
N VAL A 381 47.06 -23.19 18.30
CA VAL A 381 46.07 -22.13 18.09
C VAL A 381 46.65 -20.98 17.29
N LYS A 382 47.92 -20.60 17.48
CA LYS A 382 48.57 -19.57 16.66
C LYS A 382 48.68 -20.02 15.20
N GLU A 383 49.13 -21.25 14.94
CA GLU A 383 49.18 -21.81 13.59
C GLU A 383 47.79 -21.86 12.92
N LEU A 384 46.75 -22.16 13.70
CA LEU A 384 45.37 -22.10 13.20
C LEU A 384 44.99 -20.69 12.78
N ILE A 385 45.26 -19.67 13.60
CA ILE A 385 44.98 -18.27 13.29
C ILE A 385 45.75 -17.78 12.07
N GLU A 386 47.02 -18.18 11.95
CA GLU A 386 47.84 -17.84 10.80
C GLU A 386 47.31 -18.46 9.49
N LEU A 387 46.89 -19.73 9.48
CA LEU A 387 46.28 -20.38 8.33
C LEU A 387 44.91 -19.78 7.97
N LEU A 388 44.09 -19.46 8.96
CA LEU A 388 42.83 -18.73 8.73
C LEU A 388 43.08 -17.35 8.13
N GLY A 389 44.09 -16.62 8.64
CA GLY A 389 44.53 -15.34 8.11
C GLY A 389 45.00 -15.41 6.66
N GLU A 390 45.75 -16.47 6.31
CA GLU A 390 46.22 -16.72 4.92
C GLU A 390 45.02 -16.93 3.98
N VAL A 391 44.06 -17.78 4.34
CA VAL A 391 42.82 -17.98 3.57
C VAL A 391 42.06 -16.67 3.43
N TYR A 392 41.95 -15.89 4.52
CA TYR A 392 41.26 -14.58 4.52
C TYR A 392 41.89 -13.63 3.48
N LEU A 393 43.20 -13.47 3.50
CA LEU A 393 43.93 -12.58 2.58
C LEU A 393 43.81 -13.03 1.12
N LYS A 394 43.99 -14.35 0.85
CA LYS A 394 43.88 -14.93 -0.50
C LYS A 394 42.45 -14.85 -1.05
N ALA A 395 41.44 -14.87 -0.20
CA ALA A 395 40.04 -14.64 -0.57
C ALA A 395 39.70 -13.15 -0.78
N GLY A 396 40.69 -12.25 -0.76
CA GLY A 396 40.49 -10.82 -1.00
C GLY A 396 40.16 -10.00 0.27
N GLY A 397 40.34 -10.59 1.45
CA GLY A 397 40.24 -9.89 2.73
C GLY A 397 41.27 -8.76 2.84
N LYS A 398 40.88 -7.61 3.42
CA LYS A 398 41.78 -6.46 3.63
C LYS A 398 42.12 -6.34 5.11
N GLU A 399 43.35 -5.90 5.40
CA GLU A 399 43.83 -5.68 6.77
C GLU A 399 43.06 -4.53 7.48
N GLU A 400 42.61 -3.52 6.71
CA GLU A 400 41.75 -2.46 7.22
C GLU A 400 40.28 -2.88 7.16
N GLU A 401 39.65 -3.00 8.31
CA GLU A 401 38.24 -3.37 8.40
C GLU A 401 37.33 -2.30 7.78
N PHE A 402 36.74 -2.59 6.63
CA PHE A 402 35.56 -1.86 6.18
C PHE A 402 34.33 -2.46 6.84
N ILE A 403 33.97 -1.94 8.02
CA ILE A 403 32.70 -2.24 8.67
C ILE A 403 31.66 -1.32 8.03
N PRO A 404 30.59 -1.83 7.41
CA PRO A 404 29.55 -0.96 6.91
C PRO A 404 29.00 -0.13 8.06
N THR A 405 28.90 1.17 7.86
CA THR A 405 28.32 2.11 8.83
C THR A 405 26.84 1.83 9.10
N ASP A 406 26.17 1.12 8.17
CA ASP A 406 24.75 0.79 8.23
C ASP A 406 24.59 -0.72 7.95
N GLU A 407 24.12 -1.46 8.97
CA GLU A 407 23.83 -2.90 8.86
C GLU A 407 22.67 -3.21 7.90
N ASP A 408 21.83 -2.24 7.59
CA ASP A 408 20.65 -2.40 6.74
C ASP A 408 20.89 -2.01 5.27
N SER A 409 22.13 -1.65 4.90
CA SER A 409 22.50 -1.40 3.51
C SER A 409 22.23 -2.63 2.63
N PRO A 410 21.58 -2.48 1.46
CA PRO A 410 21.29 -3.60 0.57
C PRO A 410 22.55 -4.04 -0.19
N ILE A 411 23.35 -4.88 0.44
CA ILE A 411 24.57 -5.48 -0.09
C ILE A 411 24.31 -6.98 -0.29
N PRO A 412 24.62 -7.56 -1.47
CA PRO A 412 24.34 -8.96 -1.77
C PRO A 412 25.03 -9.94 -0.82
N PHE A 413 24.27 -10.99 -0.44
CA PHE A 413 24.76 -12.17 0.28
C PHE A 413 23.85 -13.36 0.00
N THR A 414 24.35 -14.59 0.20
CA THR A 414 23.55 -15.81 0.05
C THR A 414 22.85 -16.20 1.35
N GLY A 415 21.69 -16.86 1.23
CA GLY A 415 20.96 -17.36 2.41
C GLY A 415 21.77 -18.36 3.24
N GLU A 416 22.61 -19.17 2.59
CA GLU A 416 23.51 -20.12 3.27
C GLU A 416 24.58 -19.40 4.10
N ASN A 417 25.22 -18.37 3.51
CA ASN A 417 26.20 -17.56 4.23
C ASN A 417 25.60 -16.83 5.42
N PHE A 418 24.37 -16.34 5.26
CA PHE A 418 23.65 -15.70 6.36
C PHE A 418 23.40 -16.65 7.53
N ILE A 419 23.00 -17.91 7.25
CA ILE A 419 22.84 -18.94 8.30
C ILE A 419 24.17 -19.21 8.99
N ARG A 420 25.25 -19.44 8.24
CA ARG A 420 26.58 -19.65 8.80
C ARG A 420 27.04 -18.48 9.66
N SER A 421 26.79 -17.26 9.21
CA SER A 421 27.09 -16.05 9.95
C SER A 421 26.28 -15.93 11.25
N ILE A 422 25.01 -16.32 11.25
CA ILE A 422 24.18 -16.37 12.47
C ILE A 422 24.78 -17.38 13.46
N GLU A 423 25.13 -18.59 13.01
CA GLU A 423 25.72 -19.64 13.86
C GLU A 423 27.03 -19.15 14.50
N ALA A 424 27.94 -18.59 13.70
CA ALA A 424 29.24 -18.09 14.17
C ALA A 424 29.11 -16.89 15.14
N ASN A 425 28.24 -15.92 14.82
CA ASN A 425 28.02 -14.77 15.72
C ASN A 425 27.29 -15.18 17.01
N ALA A 426 26.42 -16.18 16.96
CA ALA A 426 25.76 -16.71 18.17
C ALA A 426 26.77 -17.31 19.15
N GLU A 427 27.84 -17.93 18.63
CA GLU A 427 28.92 -18.45 19.47
C GLU A 427 29.72 -17.29 20.11
N ILE A 428 30.06 -16.25 19.31
CA ILE A 428 30.73 -15.04 19.81
C ILE A 428 29.94 -14.36 20.91
N LEU A 429 28.62 -14.27 20.74
CA LEU A 429 27.72 -13.58 21.68
C LEU A 429 27.23 -14.49 22.82
N CYS A 430 27.68 -15.76 22.89
CA CYS A 430 27.21 -16.77 23.83
C CYS A 430 25.67 -16.95 23.79
N THR A 431 25.06 -16.87 22.61
CA THR A 431 23.61 -16.95 22.39
C THR A 431 23.20 -18.22 21.62
N THR A 432 24.05 -19.23 21.54
CA THR A 432 23.81 -20.47 20.75
C THR A 432 22.52 -21.18 21.11
N ASP A 433 22.13 -21.25 22.37
CA ASP A 433 20.89 -21.89 22.81
C ASP A 433 19.63 -21.17 22.28
N TYR A 434 19.72 -19.88 22.02
CA TYR A 434 18.60 -19.07 21.53
C TYR A 434 18.40 -19.17 20.02
N VAL A 435 19.47 -19.35 19.22
CA VAL A 435 19.37 -19.41 17.75
C VAL A 435 18.82 -20.75 17.23
N VAL A 436 18.74 -21.78 18.09
CA VAL A 436 18.19 -23.10 17.73
C VAL A 436 16.78 -23.00 17.14
N THR A 437 15.99 -22.03 17.55
CA THR A 437 14.64 -21.80 16.99
C THR A 437 14.61 -20.90 15.78
N LEU A 438 15.63 -20.07 15.56
CA LEU A 438 15.75 -19.10 14.50
C LEU A 438 16.21 -19.75 13.18
N ILE A 439 17.24 -20.56 13.23
CA ILE A 439 17.85 -21.22 12.06
C ILE A 439 16.87 -22.10 11.29
N PRO A 440 16.06 -22.99 11.93
CA PRO A 440 15.08 -23.80 11.21
C PRO A 440 14.05 -22.97 10.44
N ARG A 441 13.67 -21.79 10.93
CA ARG A 441 12.72 -20.92 10.23
C ARG A 441 13.34 -20.33 8.96
N ILE A 442 14.59 -19.92 9.02
CA ILE A 442 15.32 -19.42 7.85
C ILE A 442 15.54 -20.57 6.86
N LYS A 443 15.93 -21.74 7.31
CA LYS A 443 16.08 -22.94 6.45
C LYS A 443 14.76 -23.33 5.78
N ALA A 444 13.65 -23.29 6.50
CA ALA A 444 12.31 -23.55 5.94
C ALA A 444 11.95 -22.55 4.83
N LEU A 445 12.28 -21.26 5.01
CA LEU A 445 12.09 -20.23 3.99
C LEU A 445 12.89 -20.54 2.72
N LEU A 446 14.18 -20.88 2.87
CA LEU A 446 15.09 -21.17 1.76
C LEU A 446 14.75 -22.49 1.05
N SER A 447 14.06 -23.42 1.70
CA SER A 447 13.67 -24.71 1.13
C SER A 447 12.31 -24.69 0.42
N ASP A 448 11.47 -23.66 0.63
CA ASP A 448 10.19 -23.54 -0.10
C ASP A 448 10.46 -23.15 -1.56
N VAL A 449 10.14 -24.04 -2.48
CA VAL A 449 10.42 -23.88 -3.92
C VAL A 449 9.80 -22.61 -4.51
N ARG A 450 8.60 -22.21 -4.02
CA ARG A 450 7.88 -21.00 -4.48
C ARG A 450 8.60 -19.74 -4.02
N VAL A 451 9.03 -19.74 -2.78
CA VAL A 451 9.70 -18.60 -2.14
C VAL A 451 11.13 -18.47 -2.64
N LYS A 452 11.84 -19.59 -2.79
CA LYS A 452 13.23 -19.62 -3.24
C LYS A 452 13.44 -18.85 -4.55
N LYS A 453 12.55 -19.01 -5.53
CA LYS A 453 12.62 -18.29 -6.80
C LYS A 453 12.50 -16.76 -6.65
N VAL A 454 11.84 -16.30 -5.58
CA VAL A 454 11.65 -14.87 -5.33
C VAL A 454 12.83 -14.25 -4.61
N ILE A 455 13.48 -15.01 -3.70
CA ILE A 455 14.43 -14.45 -2.73
C ILE A 455 15.90 -14.82 -2.97
N ASP A 456 16.19 -15.85 -3.76
CA ASP A 456 17.54 -16.46 -3.85
C ASP A 456 18.30 -15.98 -5.10
N ASP A 457 18.19 -14.69 -5.44
CA ASP A 457 19.00 -14.11 -6.52
C ASP A 457 20.05 -13.14 -5.96
N THR A 458 21.31 -13.47 -6.20
CA THR A 458 22.46 -12.63 -5.86
C THR A 458 23.08 -11.94 -7.08
N SER A 459 22.61 -12.26 -8.29
CA SER A 459 23.10 -11.68 -9.54
C SER A 459 22.39 -10.38 -9.92
N LEU A 460 21.22 -10.12 -9.30
CA LEU A 460 20.43 -8.94 -9.56
C LEU A 460 21.12 -7.66 -9.06
N GLU A 461 21.26 -6.68 -9.93
CA GLU A 461 21.75 -5.36 -9.53
C GLU A 461 20.61 -4.49 -8.95
N LEU A 462 20.91 -3.79 -7.85
CA LEU A 462 19.92 -2.89 -7.21
C LEU A 462 19.42 -1.80 -8.18
N GLY A 463 20.30 -1.29 -9.03
CA GLY A 463 19.95 -0.26 -10.02
C GLY A 463 18.95 -0.77 -11.06
N ASP A 464 19.12 -1.99 -11.52
CA ASP A 464 18.23 -2.64 -12.48
C ASP A 464 16.88 -2.93 -11.85
N TRP A 465 16.85 -3.45 -10.61
CA TRP A 465 15.61 -3.65 -9.87
C TRP A 465 14.81 -2.35 -9.70
N LEU A 466 15.48 -1.27 -9.29
CA LEU A 466 14.83 0.02 -9.15
C LEU A 466 14.26 0.53 -10.48
N SER A 467 15.01 0.37 -11.57
CA SER A 467 14.58 0.78 -12.92
C SER A 467 13.40 -0.05 -13.43
N GLU A 468 13.34 -1.34 -13.11
CA GLU A 468 12.27 -2.23 -13.54
C GLU A 468 10.99 -2.05 -12.71
N TYR A 469 11.12 -1.92 -11.39
CA TYR A 469 9.96 -1.86 -10.48
C TYR A 469 9.40 -0.46 -10.30
N ILE A 470 10.25 0.57 -10.28
CA ILE A 470 9.81 1.96 -10.14
C ILE A 470 9.68 2.65 -11.51
N GLY A 471 10.51 2.23 -12.47
CA GLY A 471 10.53 2.77 -13.83
C GLY A 471 11.72 3.69 -14.11
N SER A 472 12.13 3.71 -15.39
CA SER A 472 13.23 4.54 -15.91
C SER A 472 12.69 5.83 -16.58
N ASP A 473 13.61 6.74 -16.99
CA ASP A 473 13.28 8.09 -17.50
C ASP A 473 12.47 8.16 -18.79
N SER A 474 12.26 7.08 -19.49
CA SER A 474 11.75 7.09 -20.86
C SER A 474 10.40 6.41 -21.07
N LYS A 475 9.70 5.96 -20.04
CA LYS A 475 8.44 5.22 -20.20
C LYS A 475 7.46 5.47 -19.06
N GLU A 476 6.17 5.44 -19.40
CA GLU A 476 5.09 5.22 -18.43
C GLU A 476 5.40 3.94 -17.67
N SER A 477 5.42 4.01 -16.35
CA SER A 477 5.69 2.85 -15.51
C SER A 477 4.41 2.44 -14.79
N LEU A 478 3.93 1.26 -15.14
CA LEU A 478 2.87 0.56 -14.43
C LEU A 478 3.40 -0.81 -14.05
N THR A 479 3.64 -1.01 -12.77
CA THR A 479 4.16 -2.27 -12.22
C THR A 479 3.06 -2.96 -11.42
N ILE A 480 2.75 -4.19 -11.76
CA ILE A 480 1.77 -5.03 -11.06
C ILE A 480 2.50 -6.20 -10.44
N ILE A 481 2.36 -6.37 -9.15
CA ILE A 481 3.04 -7.40 -8.37
C ILE A 481 1.97 -8.36 -7.86
N ASP A 482 1.85 -9.50 -8.53
CA ASP A 482 0.97 -10.60 -8.18
C ASP A 482 1.60 -11.45 -7.08
N LEU A 483 1.00 -11.38 -5.89
CA LEU A 483 1.47 -12.06 -4.68
C LEU A 483 0.62 -13.29 -4.31
N SER A 484 -0.33 -13.67 -5.16
CA SER A 484 -1.39 -14.65 -4.87
C SER A 484 -0.89 -16.05 -4.52
N LEU A 485 0.30 -16.44 -4.99
CA LEU A 485 0.86 -17.77 -4.77
C LEU A 485 1.83 -17.85 -3.58
N LEU A 486 2.12 -16.73 -2.90
CA LEU A 486 2.99 -16.70 -1.73
C LEU A 486 2.24 -17.09 -0.44
N PRO A 487 2.91 -17.78 0.50
CA PRO A 487 2.37 -17.96 1.86
C PRO A 487 2.16 -16.61 2.56
N SER A 488 1.10 -16.48 3.37
CA SER A 488 0.68 -15.20 3.97
C SER A 488 1.76 -14.46 4.77
N ASP A 489 2.57 -15.19 5.55
CA ASP A 489 3.68 -14.60 6.33
C ASP A 489 4.76 -14.03 5.41
N VAL A 490 5.08 -14.75 4.31
CA VAL A 490 6.04 -14.34 3.29
C VAL A 490 5.49 -13.16 2.49
N THR A 491 4.22 -13.21 2.09
CA THR A 491 3.54 -12.09 1.39
C THR A 491 3.67 -10.79 2.18
N SER A 492 3.43 -10.83 3.50
CA SER A 492 3.55 -9.64 4.36
C SER A 492 4.97 -9.07 4.37
N ILE A 493 6.00 -9.93 4.47
CA ILE A 493 7.40 -9.46 4.48
C ILE A 493 7.84 -8.96 3.09
N ILE A 494 7.58 -9.69 2.03
CA ILE A 494 7.90 -9.27 0.66
C ILE A 494 7.28 -7.91 0.35
N THR A 495 6.02 -7.73 0.73
CA THR A 495 5.30 -6.44 0.60
C THR A 495 5.99 -5.33 1.40
N ALA A 496 6.40 -5.60 2.64
CA ALA A 496 7.13 -4.65 3.47
C ALA A 496 8.47 -4.25 2.84
N VAL A 497 9.24 -5.21 2.36
CA VAL A 497 10.53 -4.98 1.68
C VAL A 497 10.34 -4.12 0.45
N ILE A 498 9.41 -4.47 -0.44
CA ILE A 498 9.13 -3.69 -1.66
C ILE A 498 8.73 -2.26 -1.30
N ALA A 499 7.78 -2.09 -0.39
CA ALA A 499 7.30 -0.77 0.01
C ALA A 499 8.42 0.10 0.62
N ARG A 500 9.25 -0.49 1.49
CA ARG A 500 10.40 0.19 2.09
C ARG A 500 11.46 0.55 1.02
N MET A 501 11.80 -0.38 0.13
CA MET A 501 12.78 -0.12 -0.94
C MET A 501 12.33 1.02 -1.85
N VAL A 502 11.05 1.03 -2.24
CA VAL A 502 10.47 2.14 -3.01
C VAL A 502 10.55 3.45 -2.23
N PHE A 503 10.18 3.44 -0.95
CA PHE A 503 10.21 4.63 -0.11
C PHE A 503 11.62 5.18 0.09
N GLU A 504 12.60 4.33 0.39
CA GLU A 504 13.99 4.71 0.56
C GLU A 504 14.62 5.18 -0.76
N ALA A 505 14.26 4.59 -1.89
CA ALA A 505 14.68 5.07 -3.21
C ALA A 505 14.17 6.50 -3.47
N GLN A 506 12.92 6.80 -3.13
CA GLN A 506 12.36 8.15 -3.26
C GLN A 506 13.06 9.17 -2.37
N GLN A 507 13.45 8.78 -1.15
CA GLN A 507 14.22 9.64 -0.25
C GLN A 507 15.60 9.98 -0.85
N ARG A 508 16.30 8.96 -1.40
CA ARG A 508 17.60 9.13 -2.04
C ARG A 508 17.49 9.94 -3.33
N TYR A 509 16.43 9.70 -4.12
CA TYR A 509 16.15 10.45 -5.33
C TYR A 509 15.98 11.94 -5.04
N LEU A 510 15.16 12.31 -4.03
CA LEU A 510 15.01 13.70 -3.61
C LEU A 510 16.33 14.33 -3.15
N LYS A 511 17.15 13.58 -2.40
CA LYS A 511 18.45 14.05 -1.92
C LYS A 511 19.41 14.37 -3.07
N LEU A 512 19.43 13.55 -4.11
CA LEU A 512 20.33 13.68 -5.27
C LEU A 512 19.81 14.72 -6.26
N ASN A 513 18.53 14.65 -6.63
CA ASN A 513 17.96 15.46 -7.71
C ASN A 513 17.30 16.75 -7.24
N LYS A 514 17.16 16.97 -5.92
CA LYS A 514 16.47 18.14 -5.32
C LYS A 514 15.01 18.32 -5.79
N ALA A 515 14.41 17.27 -6.31
CA ALA A 515 13.03 17.21 -6.79
C ALA A 515 12.42 15.85 -6.43
N CYS A 516 11.11 15.82 -6.17
CA CYS A 516 10.39 14.56 -5.93
C CYS A 516 10.12 13.85 -7.26
N LEU A 517 10.08 12.51 -7.21
CA LEU A 517 9.63 11.65 -8.29
C LEU A 517 8.23 11.11 -7.93
N PRO A 518 7.13 11.70 -8.44
CA PRO A 518 5.79 11.28 -8.09
C PRO A 518 5.55 9.81 -8.42
N THR A 519 5.27 9.00 -7.39
CA THR A 519 5.02 7.57 -7.50
C THR A 519 3.82 7.21 -6.65
N VAL A 520 2.93 6.35 -7.15
CA VAL A 520 1.73 5.91 -6.43
C VAL A 520 1.84 4.42 -6.13
N LEU A 521 1.82 4.08 -4.85
CA LEU A 521 1.77 2.71 -4.38
C LEU A 521 0.31 2.34 -4.06
N VAL A 522 -0.21 1.36 -4.78
CA VAL A 522 -1.61 0.90 -4.69
C VAL A 522 -1.63 -0.43 -3.98
N MET A 523 -2.42 -0.53 -2.91
CA MET A 523 -2.63 -1.77 -2.18
C MET A 523 -4.07 -2.25 -2.39
N GLU A 524 -4.23 -3.35 -3.09
CA GLU A 524 -5.50 -4.05 -3.14
C GLU A 524 -5.65 -4.91 -1.88
N GLU A 525 -6.86 -5.02 -1.37
CA GLU A 525 -7.18 -5.70 -0.10
C GLU A 525 -6.20 -5.34 1.03
N ALA A 526 -6.00 -4.03 1.23
CA ALA A 526 -5.01 -3.45 2.14
C ALA A 526 -5.08 -4.01 3.58
N HIS A 527 -6.20 -4.61 3.98
CA HIS A 527 -6.34 -5.25 5.30
C HIS A 527 -5.45 -6.49 5.48
N TYR A 528 -4.85 -7.04 4.43
CA TYR A 528 -3.81 -8.07 4.55
C TYR A 528 -2.48 -7.49 5.03
N PHE A 529 -2.15 -6.27 4.62
CA PHE A 529 -0.83 -5.64 4.82
C PHE A 529 -0.82 -4.62 5.95
N VAL A 530 -1.90 -3.86 6.08
CA VAL A 530 -2.02 -2.70 6.99
C VAL A 530 -3.03 -3.02 8.09
N LYS A 531 -2.91 -4.20 8.70
CA LYS A 531 -3.81 -4.67 9.74
C LYS A 531 -3.54 -3.98 11.07
N ARG A 532 -4.63 -3.60 11.77
CA ARG A 532 -4.53 -3.09 13.14
C ARG A 532 -3.84 -4.11 14.04
N TYR A 533 -2.87 -3.66 14.83
CA TYR A 533 -2.15 -4.47 15.81
C TYR A 533 -2.16 -3.80 17.18
N ASN A 534 -1.90 -4.59 18.22
CA ASN A 534 -1.65 -4.07 19.57
C ASN A 534 -0.15 -3.82 19.71
N ASP A 535 0.22 -2.69 20.28
CA ASP A 535 1.63 -2.27 20.42
C ASP A 535 2.33 -2.98 21.60
N ASP A 536 2.07 -4.29 21.75
CA ASP A 536 2.74 -5.11 22.74
C ASP A 536 4.17 -5.41 22.25
N ALA A 537 5.14 -5.26 23.16
CA ALA A 537 6.57 -5.43 22.84
C ALA A 537 6.92 -6.83 22.29
N GLU A 538 6.03 -7.80 22.46
CA GLU A 538 6.19 -9.18 22.01
C GLU A 538 5.60 -9.44 20.60
N ASN A 539 4.81 -8.51 20.06
CA ASN A 539 4.14 -8.68 18.77
C ASN A 539 5.03 -8.21 17.61
N THR A 540 6.04 -9.01 17.29
CA THR A 540 7.03 -8.73 16.23
C THR A 540 6.77 -9.51 14.94
N GLY A 541 5.56 -10.00 14.71
CA GLY A 541 5.24 -10.83 13.54
C GLY A 541 5.31 -10.11 12.19
N PRO A 542 5.33 -10.86 11.06
CA PRO A 542 5.46 -10.34 9.70
C PRO A 542 4.44 -9.24 9.37
N THR A 543 3.18 -9.46 9.69
CA THR A 543 2.08 -8.51 9.42
C THR A 543 2.24 -7.21 10.21
N THR A 544 2.71 -7.28 11.47
CA THR A 544 2.98 -6.09 12.29
C THR A 544 4.11 -5.26 11.68
N GLN A 545 5.17 -5.93 11.24
CA GLN A 545 6.30 -5.24 10.60
C GLN A 545 5.88 -4.57 9.29
N CYS A 546 5.09 -5.26 8.47
CA CYS A 546 4.52 -4.70 7.26
C CYS A 546 3.69 -3.45 7.57
N CYS A 547 2.80 -3.52 8.56
CA CYS A 547 1.98 -2.38 8.95
C CYS A 547 2.83 -1.18 9.40
N LYS A 548 3.91 -1.39 10.18
CA LYS A 548 4.83 -0.31 10.61
C LYS A 548 5.50 0.40 9.44
N VAL A 549 5.90 -0.35 8.40
CA VAL A 549 6.45 0.25 7.17
C VAL A 549 5.43 1.16 6.50
N PHE A 550 4.19 0.71 6.32
CA PHE A 550 3.14 1.53 5.73
C PHE A 550 2.71 2.70 6.60
N GLU A 551 2.73 2.58 7.92
CA GLU A 551 2.51 3.71 8.83
C GLU A 551 3.59 4.79 8.68
N LYS A 552 4.84 4.40 8.49
CA LYS A 552 5.94 5.33 8.20
C LYS A 552 5.72 6.02 6.84
N ILE A 553 5.41 5.25 5.80
CA ILE A 553 5.12 5.79 4.47
C ILE A 553 3.92 6.74 4.50
N ALA A 554 2.84 6.39 5.19
CA ALA A 554 1.66 7.24 5.32
C ALA A 554 1.98 8.60 5.98
N ARG A 555 2.83 8.61 7.02
CA ARG A 555 3.22 9.85 7.69
C ARG A 555 4.21 10.70 6.91
N GLU A 556 5.12 10.08 6.17
CA GLU A 556 6.29 10.77 5.59
C GLU A 556 6.33 10.78 4.07
N GLY A 557 5.69 9.80 3.42
CA GLY A 557 5.80 9.51 1.98
C GLY A 557 5.51 10.70 1.08
N ARG A 558 4.51 11.52 1.47
CA ARG A 558 4.16 12.75 0.74
C ARG A 558 5.34 13.69 0.51
N LYS A 559 6.25 13.81 1.50
CA LYS A 559 7.42 14.69 1.40
C LYS A 559 8.41 14.25 0.32
N PHE A 560 8.34 12.97 -0.05
CA PHE A 560 9.23 12.33 -1.02
C PHE A 560 8.52 12.02 -2.34
N GLY A 561 7.26 12.45 -2.50
CA GLY A 561 6.48 12.21 -3.71
C GLY A 561 5.82 10.83 -3.77
N LEU A 562 5.77 10.07 -2.66
CA LEU A 562 5.12 8.77 -2.60
C LEU A 562 3.68 8.89 -2.10
N GLY A 563 2.72 8.63 -2.98
CA GLY A 563 1.30 8.55 -2.68
C GLY A 563 0.87 7.11 -2.36
N LEU A 564 -0.13 6.95 -1.48
CA LEU A 564 -0.75 5.65 -1.19
C LEU A 564 -2.19 5.62 -1.68
N VAL A 565 -2.59 4.51 -2.26
CA VAL A 565 -3.99 4.16 -2.53
C VAL A 565 -4.29 2.85 -1.81
N LEU A 566 -5.21 2.90 -0.84
CA LEU A 566 -5.63 1.75 -0.05
C LEU A 566 -7.00 1.29 -0.54
N SER A 567 -7.12 0.09 -1.05
CA SER A 567 -8.41 -0.54 -1.36
C SER A 567 -8.72 -1.62 -0.33
N SER A 568 -9.88 -1.55 0.33
CA SER A 568 -10.26 -2.55 1.31
C SER A 568 -11.76 -2.73 1.43
N GLN A 569 -12.18 -3.98 1.65
CA GLN A 569 -13.56 -4.35 1.99
C GLN A 569 -13.78 -4.39 3.50
N ARG A 570 -12.73 -4.25 4.33
CA ARG A 570 -12.77 -4.32 5.79
C ARG A 570 -12.10 -3.11 6.43
N PRO A 571 -12.70 -1.92 6.33
CA PRO A 571 -12.13 -0.70 6.89
C PRO A 571 -11.78 -0.80 8.37
N SER A 572 -12.59 -1.48 9.17
CA SER A 572 -12.41 -1.63 10.62
C SER A 572 -11.19 -2.46 11.03
N GLU A 573 -10.65 -3.27 10.11
CA GLU A 573 -9.42 -4.05 10.35
C GLU A 573 -8.14 -3.25 10.04
N LEU A 574 -8.25 -2.13 9.32
CA LEU A 574 -7.10 -1.32 8.93
C LEU A 574 -6.51 -0.53 10.10
N SER A 575 -5.21 -0.25 10.04
CA SER A 575 -4.52 0.63 10.99
C SER A 575 -5.16 2.01 11.02
N PRO A 576 -5.64 2.48 12.19
CA PRO A 576 -6.16 3.83 12.33
C PRO A 576 -5.12 4.90 11.99
N THR A 577 -3.85 4.62 12.23
CA THR A 577 -2.73 5.53 11.90
C THR A 577 -2.68 5.79 10.40
N VAL A 578 -2.74 4.74 9.58
CA VAL A 578 -2.69 4.87 8.11
C VAL A 578 -3.95 5.53 7.58
N LEU A 579 -5.14 5.10 8.05
CA LEU A 579 -6.41 5.68 7.61
C LEU A 579 -6.52 7.18 7.93
N SER A 580 -6.02 7.63 9.09
CA SER A 580 -6.04 9.05 9.48
C SER A 580 -5.15 9.93 8.61
N GLN A 581 -4.18 9.35 7.91
CA GLN A 581 -3.32 10.06 6.95
C GLN A 581 -3.94 10.13 5.54
N CYS A 582 -4.99 9.34 5.26
CA CYS A 582 -5.74 9.46 4.02
C CYS A 582 -6.62 10.70 4.07
N ASN A 583 -6.33 11.68 3.22
CA ASN A 583 -7.10 12.91 3.17
C ASN A 583 -8.22 12.87 2.12
N SER A 584 -8.26 11.82 1.31
CA SER A 584 -9.31 11.58 0.31
C SER A 584 -9.90 10.18 0.49
N PHE A 585 -11.21 10.09 0.35
CA PHE A 585 -11.95 8.83 0.47
C PHE A 585 -12.86 8.65 -0.73
N LEU A 586 -12.85 7.47 -1.31
CA LEU A 586 -13.82 7.01 -2.29
C LEU A 586 -14.62 5.86 -1.66
N LEU A 587 -15.82 6.17 -1.19
CA LEU A 587 -16.65 5.26 -0.41
C LEU A 587 -17.70 4.61 -1.30
N HIS A 588 -17.58 3.33 -1.53
CA HIS A 588 -18.61 2.48 -2.13
C HIS A 588 -19.60 2.01 -1.06
N ARG A 589 -20.55 1.15 -1.44
CA ARG A 589 -21.52 0.58 -0.50
C ARG A 589 -20.82 -0.13 0.67
N ILE A 590 -21.17 0.26 1.90
CA ILE A 590 -20.71 -0.35 3.15
C ILE A 590 -21.95 -0.71 3.97
N SER A 591 -22.14 -2.00 4.25
CA SER A 591 -23.32 -2.53 4.94
C SER A 591 -23.08 -2.87 6.41
N ASN A 592 -21.81 -3.06 6.81
CA ASN A 592 -21.44 -3.43 8.17
C ASN A 592 -21.41 -2.20 9.08
N ASP A 593 -22.10 -2.25 10.22
CA ASP A 593 -22.22 -1.13 11.17
C ASP A 593 -20.87 -0.69 11.74
N ARG A 594 -19.95 -1.61 12.03
CA ARG A 594 -18.59 -1.28 12.53
C ARG A 594 -17.79 -0.48 11.53
N ASP A 595 -17.88 -0.86 10.25
CA ASP A 595 -17.20 -0.18 9.16
C ASP A 595 -17.81 1.20 8.90
N GLN A 596 -19.13 1.32 8.98
CA GLN A 596 -19.82 2.60 8.91
C GLN A 596 -19.41 3.52 10.07
N GLU A 597 -19.42 3.01 11.29
CA GLU A 597 -19.03 3.79 12.48
C GLU A 597 -17.58 4.31 12.36
N LEU A 598 -16.64 3.48 11.85
CA LEU A 598 -15.28 3.93 11.60
C LEU A 598 -15.24 5.07 10.60
N VAL A 599 -15.93 4.94 9.47
CA VAL A 599 -16.00 5.99 8.44
C VAL A 599 -16.61 7.26 8.99
N HIS A 600 -17.67 7.15 9.81
CA HIS A 600 -18.30 8.29 10.50
C HIS A 600 -17.32 9.03 11.44
N ARG A 601 -16.40 8.32 12.08
CA ARG A 601 -15.37 8.93 12.95
C ARG A 601 -14.24 9.61 12.20
N LEU A 602 -13.95 9.16 10.99
CA LEU A 602 -12.88 9.73 10.15
C LEU A 602 -13.29 11.01 9.44
N LEU A 603 -14.60 11.26 9.34
CA LEU A 603 -15.14 12.37 8.56
C LEU A 603 -15.74 13.44 9.48
N PRO A 604 -15.66 14.72 9.07
CA PRO A 604 -16.30 15.80 9.81
C PRO A 604 -17.82 15.61 9.95
N ASP A 605 -18.38 16.10 11.05
CA ASP A 605 -19.81 15.95 11.40
C ASP A 605 -20.76 16.46 10.31
N ASN A 606 -20.33 17.46 9.58
CA ASN A 606 -21.09 18.06 8.48
C ASN A 606 -21.24 17.15 7.24
N MET A 607 -20.64 15.96 7.20
CA MET A 607 -20.76 15.01 6.09
C MET A 607 -21.65 13.81 6.40
N ARG A 608 -22.23 13.75 7.60
CA ARG A 608 -23.04 12.61 8.07
C ARG A 608 -24.30 12.34 7.24
N GLY A 609 -24.84 13.36 6.59
CA GLY A 609 -26.04 13.22 5.76
C GLY A 609 -25.84 12.23 4.60
N ILE A 610 -24.78 12.41 3.83
CA ILE A 610 -24.44 11.55 2.67
C ILE A 610 -24.08 10.12 3.11
N LEU A 611 -23.47 9.98 4.29
CA LEU A 611 -23.04 8.67 4.80
C LEU A 611 -24.22 7.74 5.12
N ARG A 612 -25.40 8.30 5.44
CA ARG A 612 -26.61 7.51 5.69
C ARG A 612 -27.10 6.73 4.46
N GLU A 613 -26.73 7.18 3.26
CA GLU A 613 -27.09 6.49 2.01
C GLU A 613 -26.11 5.38 1.62
N MET A 614 -24.93 5.30 2.28
CA MET A 614 -23.91 4.31 1.92
C MET A 614 -24.38 2.85 1.89
N PRO A 615 -25.24 2.37 2.84
CA PRO A 615 -25.73 0.99 2.79
C PRO A 615 -26.58 0.67 1.57
N SER A 616 -27.23 1.67 0.99
CA SER A 616 -28.16 1.54 -0.13
C SER A 616 -27.56 1.92 -1.48
N LEU A 617 -26.27 2.30 -1.54
CA LEU A 617 -25.64 2.68 -2.79
C LEU A 617 -25.65 1.53 -3.81
N PRO A 618 -26.10 1.78 -5.04
CA PRO A 618 -26.02 0.78 -6.13
C PRO A 618 -24.56 0.44 -6.45
N SER A 619 -24.34 -0.70 -7.09
CA SER A 619 -23.01 -1.04 -7.64
C SER A 619 -22.56 0.03 -8.63
N GLN A 620 -21.24 0.30 -8.70
CA GLN A 620 -20.62 1.37 -9.50
C GLN A 620 -20.88 2.79 -9.00
N TYR A 621 -21.60 2.99 -7.91
CA TYR A 621 -21.72 4.30 -7.27
C TYR A 621 -20.74 4.40 -6.10
N ALA A 622 -20.20 5.58 -5.94
CA ALA A 622 -19.31 5.91 -4.82
C ALA A 622 -19.53 7.35 -4.37
N VAL A 623 -19.15 7.65 -3.15
CA VAL A 623 -19.09 9.02 -2.62
C VAL A 623 -17.63 9.43 -2.54
N LEU A 624 -17.24 10.46 -3.28
CA LEU A 624 -15.92 11.07 -3.22
C LEU A 624 -15.92 12.18 -2.16
N LEU A 625 -14.97 12.11 -1.24
CA LEU A 625 -14.84 13.01 -0.08
C LEU A 625 -13.39 13.44 0.10
N GLY A 626 -13.20 14.55 0.80
CA GLY A 626 -11.87 15.00 1.26
C GLY A 626 -11.20 15.98 0.30
N TRP A 627 -9.87 15.93 0.23
CA TRP A 627 -9.07 16.91 -0.52
C TRP A 627 -9.22 16.86 -2.05
N ALA A 628 -9.53 15.68 -2.57
CA ALA A 628 -9.74 15.48 -4.00
C ALA A 628 -11.03 16.12 -4.53
N SER A 629 -11.94 16.50 -3.64
CA SER A 629 -13.18 17.19 -4.00
C SER A 629 -13.46 18.33 -3.02
N GLU A 630 -13.89 19.47 -3.53
CA GLU A 630 -14.27 20.60 -2.68
C GLU A 630 -15.52 20.29 -1.85
N LEU A 631 -16.36 19.39 -2.33
CA LEU A 631 -17.60 18.94 -1.68
C LEU A 631 -17.69 17.42 -1.69
N PRO A 632 -18.45 16.83 -0.77
CA PRO A 632 -18.88 15.44 -0.90
C PRO A 632 -19.71 15.26 -2.16
N VAL A 633 -19.26 14.42 -3.08
CA VAL A 633 -19.93 14.21 -4.36
C VAL A 633 -20.26 12.73 -4.56
N MET A 634 -21.55 12.45 -4.80
CA MET A 634 -21.97 11.13 -5.28
C MET A 634 -21.58 11.00 -6.76
N VAL A 635 -20.84 9.96 -7.07
CA VAL A 635 -20.30 9.69 -8.40
C VAL A 635 -20.78 8.34 -8.89
N LYS A 636 -21.41 8.32 -10.05
CA LYS A 636 -21.52 7.10 -10.85
C LYS A 636 -20.23 6.95 -11.63
N MET A 637 -19.40 5.97 -11.24
CA MET A 637 -18.07 5.75 -11.83
C MET A 637 -18.18 5.42 -13.32
N ARG A 638 -17.19 5.82 -14.11
CA ARG A 638 -17.06 5.38 -15.51
C ARG A 638 -16.96 3.86 -15.57
N THR A 639 -17.58 3.26 -16.56
CA THR A 639 -17.54 1.81 -16.75
C THR A 639 -16.29 1.43 -17.53
N LEU A 640 -15.53 0.45 -17.03
CA LEU A 640 -14.45 -0.17 -17.78
C LEU A 640 -15.00 -1.24 -18.72
N PRO A 641 -14.44 -1.40 -19.94
CA PRO A 641 -14.69 -2.57 -20.79
C PRO A 641 -14.37 -3.88 -20.04
N GLU A 642 -15.03 -4.99 -20.39
CA GLU A 642 -14.82 -6.29 -19.72
C GLU A 642 -13.36 -6.75 -19.74
N THR A 643 -12.66 -6.51 -20.83
CA THR A 643 -11.24 -6.85 -21.00
C THR A 643 -10.30 -6.05 -20.09
N GLN A 644 -10.79 -4.95 -19.49
CA GLN A 644 -10.01 -4.02 -18.67
C GLN A 644 -10.45 -4.05 -17.21
N ARG A 645 -11.33 -4.96 -16.83
CA ARG A 645 -11.77 -5.13 -15.44
C ARG A 645 -10.85 -6.09 -14.70
N PRO A 646 -10.56 -5.84 -13.41
CA PRO A 646 -9.95 -6.83 -12.53
C PRO A 646 -10.76 -8.12 -12.53
N GLN A 647 -10.08 -9.25 -12.39
CA GLN A 647 -10.71 -10.58 -12.45
C GLN A 647 -11.37 -10.90 -11.10
N SER A 648 -12.47 -10.22 -10.80
CA SER A 648 -13.28 -10.41 -9.60
C SER A 648 -14.71 -10.83 -9.95
N ASP A 649 -14.87 -11.55 -11.06
CA ASP A 649 -16.18 -11.98 -11.52
C ASP A 649 -16.73 -13.08 -10.58
N ASP A 650 -18.03 -13.00 -10.30
CA ASP A 650 -18.73 -14.06 -9.59
C ASP A 650 -18.67 -15.36 -10.41
N PRO A 651 -18.45 -16.52 -9.77
CA PRO A 651 -18.42 -17.81 -10.47
C PRO A 651 -19.73 -18.08 -11.19
N ASP A 652 -19.64 -18.61 -12.40
CA ASP A 652 -20.78 -18.97 -13.26
C ASP A 652 -21.52 -20.22 -12.76
N TYR A 653 -21.97 -20.25 -11.51
CA TYR A 653 -22.60 -21.43 -10.92
C TYR A 653 -23.75 -21.96 -11.77
N TRP A 654 -24.70 -21.11 -12.13
CA TRP A 654 -25.89 -21.52 -12.85
C TRP A 654 -25.59 -22.06 -14.24
N ASP A 655 -24.77 -21.37 -15.03
CA ASP A 655 -24.38 -21.74 -16.37
C ASP A 655 -23.61 -23.08 -16.41
N VAL A 656 -22.75 -23.29 -15.40
CA VAL A 656 -22.00 -24.54 -15.24
C VAL A 656 -22.92 -25.68 -14.79
N TRP A 657 -23.77 -25.43 -13.77
CA TRP A 657 -24.68 -26.44 -13.24
C TRP A 657 -25.73 -26.89 -14.26
N THR A 658 -26.24 -25.98 -15.09
CA THR A 658 -27.22 -26.27 -16.14
C THR A 658 -26.59 -26.83 -17.43
N GLY A 659 -25.24 -26.83 -17.51
CA GLY A 659 -24.53 -27.31 -18.70
C GLY A 659 -24.48 -26.29 -19.84
N ALA A 660 -24.91 -25.04 -19.62
CA ALA A 660 -24.76 -23.97 -20.61
C ALA A 660 -23.26 -23.64 -20.85
N LYS A 661 -22.44 -23.76 -19.83
CA LYS A 661 -20.96 -23.71 -19.90
C LYS A 661 -20.39 -25.04 -19.40
N THR A 662 -19.72 -25.80 -20.26
CA THR A 662 -19.07 -27.06 -19.86
C THR A 662 -17.68 -26.77 -19.24
N ARG A 663 -17.37 -27.47 -18.16
CA ARG A 663 -16.03 -27.51 -17.58
C ARG A 663 -15.46 -28.90 -17.69
N LYS A 664 -14.29 -29.05 -18.29
CA LYS A 664 -13.54 -30.31 -18.23
C LYS A 664 -12.96 -30.47 -16.83
N ILE A 665 -13.19 -31.64 -16.23
CA ILE A 665 -12.64 -31.95 -14.91
C ILE A 665 -11.58 -33.03 -15.12
N ASP A 666 -10.30 -32.64 -14.98
CA ASP A 666 -9.16 -33.54 -14.89
C ASP A 666 -8.30 -33.09 -13.70
N TRP A 667 -8.30 -33.91 -12.67
CA TRP A 667 -7.58 -33.61 -11.42
C TRP A 667 -6.11 -34.05 -11.45
N ASN A 668 -5.71 -34.90 -12.43
CA ASN A 668 -4.34 -35.42 -12.47
C ASN A 668 -3.29 -34.34 -12.75
N PRO A 669 -3.46 -33.48 -13.78
CA PRO A 669 -2.51 -32.39 -14.00
C PRO A 669 -2.44 -31.42 -12.81
N ILE A 670 -3.57 -31.16 -12.15
CA ILE A 670 -3.64 -30.30 -10.98
C ILE A 670 -2.90 -30.94 -9.78
N ALA A 671 -3.08 -32.24 -9.58
CA ALA A 671 -2.39 -32.97 -8.52
C ALA A 671 -0.89 -33.06 -8.77
N ASP A 672 -0.48 -33.25 -10.01
CA ASP A 672 0.93 -33.34 -10.39
C ASP A 672 1.63 -31.97 -10.23
N GLU A 673 0.99 -30.87 -10.65
CA GLU A 673 1.47 -29.52 -10.39
C GLU A 673 1.58 -29.25 -8.87
N TRP A 674 0.52 -29.57 -8.13
CA TRP A 674 0.48 -29.33 -6.69
C TRP A 674 1.54 -30.12 -5.91
N GLN A 675 1.83 -31.35 -6.37
CA GLN A 675 2.87 -32.22 -5.81
C GLN A 675 4.27 -31.90 -6.33
N ASN A 676 4.43 -30.86 -7.17
CA ASN A 676 5.70 -30.54 -7.88
C ASN A 676 6.32 -31.73 -8.62
N LYS A 677 5.48 -32.66 -9.11
CA LYS A 677 5.95 -33.72 -9.96
C LYS A 677 6.28 -33.11 -11.32
N ARG A 678 7.57 -33.09 -11.67
CA ARG A 678 7.98 -32.72 -13.03
C ARG A 678 7.29 -33.67 -14.01
N THR A 679 6.46 -33.14 -14.92
CA THR A 679 6.11 -33.83 -16.15
C THR A 679 7.40 -34.03 -16.93
N GLU A 680 7.87 -35.27 -17.04
CA GLU A 680 8.99 -35.66 -17.92
C GLU A 680 8.66 -35.37 -19.37
#